data_39e11549b5a358a4b90bdc3640ff5368
#
_entry.id   39e11549b5a358a4b90bdc3640ff5368
#
_cell.length_a   1.000
_cell.length_b   1.000
_cell.length_c   1.000
_cell.angle_alpha   90.00
_cell.angle_beta   90.00
_cell.angle_gamma   90.00
#
_symmetry.space_group_name_H-M   'P 1'
#
loop_
_entity.id
_entity.type
_entity.pdbx_description
1 polymer ?
#
loop_
_entity_poly.entity_id
_entity_poly.type
_entity_poly.pdbx_seq_one_letter_code
_entity_poly.pdbx_strand_id
1 'polypeptide(L)'
;MSTRRTVEPGTPEQPDPRVLRPTRAGAPWIRTRLRAMPAAALLTALLALVTAFLAAALPLTGDRGADRALRGYLADAGLDSTGLHASARSQTGNEISGLDSTAELLTERIGTRLPLDPDGLVYGTAGARWTSLATPGLAAPDGVPPQLSLMYLHDAPAHVRLTEGQWPTGPPTEGEPYPVVLSEESARTLGARLGQVLDEGPDPKKPGPPQRVKVAGLFTADPKDPFWIGHGCALTACQRFTPLRPPDRYWQAAALVSPEYVRTVAAWGQGAQDFWRLPVDTRTLRADRLPDTSAALATVTSGPVAAALATESRRPDLRLQSQLRTLIDQARDRQAAATTLTSVGPAGAAGVAAVVLCLAAALAADRRITELRLLRARGAGTGWLARRLLAEGLLTVLPAAAVGTATALLLFPTHRHTTALVAAVTVSLLAWLAFPVRAVLALRPPKAAARRRPMAELVVLALTVAAVTQARRRGVTPVGEGIDPLLVAAPLLLALTGAVLLARLQPLLVGLPARWSARRSGAVTFLGLTRAARGGPGGRPSVLLLLALLLAVGCAAFGSTALAGVTAERAAAARYRVGGDAVVRSTAPGTLPAGFAEAAARLPGVRTSLPVRTDDGLTLTSENGGWSQVNLVAADPEPYAEVARTAGRGTFDPALLGPAKDDLVPALVSPDLPQGNYRLYLPTGMLRIHTVGTVTASPAAVGSAVPTVQIAFVDTLDPPNTWMATGPVDESALRALAERSFPTVDAPDLPEAKAPGFSLHTSTEAQRELGEEPLQQAAERTFWAAVATTALYAVLAVLLTLVRAAPERAALLARLRTMGLRPRQGMALVLAESLPPVLLAAVGGAGVAMVAVLLLGPAVDLSPLVGTAVEPGLRLLSAPITTQALGLAVLAALAVLAEAAVTARRQITTELRAGDR
;
A
#
# COMPACT_ATOMS: atom_id res chain seq x y z
N MET A 1 52.37 104.89 -38.84
CA MET A 1 52.70 103.85 -39.75
C MET A 1 52.42 102.55 -39.10
N SER A 2 51.30 101.88 -39.54
CA SER A 2 50.70 100.74 -38.90
C SER A 2 50.82 99.56 -39.84
N THR A 3 51.41 98.50 -39.40
CA THR A 3 51.46 97.22 -40.12
C THR A 3 50.41 96.25 -39.53
N ARG A 4 49.44 96.02 -40.32
CA ARG A 4 48.39 94.95 -40.05
C ARG A 4 49.02 93.60 -40.34
N ARG A 5 49.01 92.74 -39.33
CA ARG A 5 49.20 91.29 -39.45
C ARG A 5 47.87 90.63 -39.81
N THR A 6 47.81 89.96 -40.88
CA THR A 6 46.78 89.06 -41.33
C THR A 6 46.88 87.78 -40.50
N VAL A 7 45.76 87.35 -39.82
CA VAL A 7 45.61 86.07 -39.19
C VAL A 7 45.05 85.12 -40.22
N GLU A 8 45.74 83.99 -40.50
CA GLU A 8 45.23 82.82 -41.28
C GLU A 8 44.25 82.07 -40.47
N PRO A 9 43.10 81.48 -40.93
CA PRO A 9 42.18 80.65 -40.22
C PRO A 9 42.76 79.26 -40.13
N GLY A 10 42.97 78.73 -38.83
CA GLY A 10 43.41 77.37 -38.51
C GLY A 10 42.40 76.33 -38.96
N THR A 11 42.85 75.30 -39.59
CA THR A 11 42.13 74.08 -39.95
C THR A 11 41.61 73.44 -38.71
N PRO A 12 40.36 72.93 -38.66
CA PRO A 12 39.86 72.20 -37.46
C PRO A 12 40.58 70.84 -37.32
N GLU A 13 41.15 70.66 -36.16
CA GLU A 13 41.83 69.44 -35.70
C GLU A 13 40.80 68.29 -35.71
N GLN A 14 41.02 67.26 -36.54
CA GLN A 14 40.23 66.05 -36.52
C GLN A 14 40.49 65.33 -35.20
N PRO A 15 39.42 64.93 -34.45
CA PRO A 15 39.61 64.19 -33.20
C PRO A 15 40.15 62.80 -33.50
N ASP A 16 41.20 62.45 -32.74
CA ASP A 16 41.90 61.20 -32.76
C ASP A 16 40.95 59.98 -32.64
N PRO A 17 40.92 59.02 -33.56
CA PRO A 17 40.01 57.88 -33.51
C PRO A 17 40.32 56.84 -32.42
N ARG A 18 41.27 57.10 -31.54
CA ARG A 18 41.74 56.11 -30.51
C ARG A 18 41.03 56.20 -29.13
N VAL A 19 40.05 57.05 -28.90
CA VAL A 19 39.50 57.26 -27.55
C VAL A 19 38.02 56.90 -27.44
N LEU A 20 37.49 56.07 -28.26
CA LEU A 20 36.20 55.44 -28.02
C LEU A 20 36.30 53.92 -27.87
N ARG A 21 37.06 53.46 -26.89
CA ARG A 21 36.75 52.16 -26.29
C ARG A 21 35.43 52.33 -25.61
N PRO A 22 34.35 51.64 -26.05
CA PRO A 22 33.11 51.60 -25.28
C PRO A 22 33.43 50.89 -23.96
N THR A 23 33.51 51.66 -22.88
CA THR A 23 33.45 51.14 -21.54
C THR A 23 32.23 50.27 -21.51
N ARG A 24 32.44 48.94 -21.37
CA ARG A 24 31.40 47.93 -21.10
C ARG A 24 30.80 48.16 -19.71
N ALA A 25 30.37 49.31 -19.40
CA ALA A 25 29.40 49.57 -18.32
C ALA A 25 28.01 49.21 -18.86
N GLY A 26 27.79 47.93 -19.06
CA GLY A 26 26.42 47.43 -19.28
C GLY A 26 25.60 47.88 -18.07
N ALA A 27 24.70 48.83 -18.27
CA ALA A 27 23.79 49.28 -17.25
C ALA A 27 23.25 48.04 -16.51
N PRO A 28 23.14 48.05 -15.15
CA PRO A 28 22.70 46.89 -14.37
C PRO A 28 21.18 46.63 -14.61
N TRP A 29 20.88 46.26 -15.88
CA TRP A 29 19.52 46.10 -16.38
C TRP A 29 18.67 45.14 -15.56
N ILE A 30 19.33 44.15 -14.90
CA ILE A 30 18.69 43.18 -14.02
C ILE A 30 18.17 43.87 -12.75
N ARG A 31 19.03 44.69 -12.10
CA ARG A 31 18.65 45.42 -10.87
C ARG A 31 17.56 46.44 -11.12
N THR A 32 17.64 47.18 -12.22
CA THR A 32 16.62 48.18 -12.60
C THR A 32 15.28 47.51 -12.89
N ARG A 33 15.30 46.32 -13.48
CA ARG A 33 14.10 45.59 -13.82
C ARG A 33 13.41 44.94 -12.60
N LEU A 34 14.18 44.29 -11.71
CA LEU A 34 13.65 43.71 -10.48
C LEU A 34 13.00 44.79 -9.61
N ARG A 35 13.54 46.02 -9.62
CA ARG A 35 12.94 47.18 -8.92
C ARG A 35 11.70 47.74 -9.63
N ALA A 36 11.63 47.68 -10.96
CA ALA A 36 10.51 48.21 -11.74
C ALA A 36 9.24 47.35 -11.65
N MET A 37 9.36 46.01 -11.50
CA MET A 37 8.24 45.10 -11.39
C MET A 37 8.47 44.00 -10.34
N PRO A 38 8.58 44.37 -9.07
CA PRO A 38 8.93 43.41 -8.00
C PRO A 38 7.84 42.34 -7.82
N ALA A 39 6.57 42.69 -7.93
CA ALA A 39 5.46 41.76 -7.76
C ALA A 39 5.47 40.60 -8.80
N ALA A 40 5.83 40.88 -10.04
CA ALA A 40 5.91 39.85 -11.08
C ALA A 40 7.10 38.90 -10.84
N ALA A 41 8.26 39.42 -10.40
CA ALA A 41 9.43 38.63 -10.07
C ALA A 41 9.18 37.74 -8.83
N LEU A 42 8.53 38.30 -7.80
CA LEU A 42 8.14 37.55 -6.60
C LEU A 42 7.14 36.42 -6.92
N LEU A 43 6.19 36.70 -7.79
CA LEU A 43 5.15 35.70 -8.15
C LEU A 43 5.74 34.53 -8.94
N THR A 44 6.69 34.81 -9.85
CA THR A 44 7.41 33.73 -10.58
C THR A 44 8.37 32.96 -9.67
N ALA A 45 9.04 33.65 -8.72
CA ALA A 45 9.89 33.01 -7.75
C ALA A 45 9.09 32.12 -6.78
N LEU A 46 7.96 32.62 -6.28
CA LEU A 46 7.07 31.86 -5.39
C LEU A 46 6.50 30.62 -6.10
N LEU A 47 6.08 30.77 -7.35
CA LEU A 47 5.60 29.64 -8.16
C LEU A 47 6.70 28.59 -8.36
N ALA A 48 7.93 29.02 -8.68
CA ALA A 48 9.06 28.11 -8.83
C ALA A 48 9.44 27.43 -7.50
N LEU A 49 9.40 28.15 -6.38
CA LEU A 49 9.64 27.60 -5.05
C LEU A 49 8.61 26.53 -4.70
N VAL A 50 7.32 26.84 -4.82
CA VAL A 50 6.23 25.91 -4.48
C VAL A 50 6.26 24.68 -5.39
N THR A 51 6.49 24.86 -6.70
CA THR A 51 6.54 23.72 -7.63
C THR A 51 7.74 22.82 -7.39
N ALA A 52 8.93 23.40 -7.11
CA ALA A 52 10.13 22.61 -6.81
C ALA A 52 10.01 21.90 -5.44
N PHE A 53 9.44 22.59 -4.44
CA PHE A 53 9.13 21.99 -3.14
C PHE A 53 8.20 20.78 -3.29
N LEU A 54 7.05 20.92 -3.95
CA LEU A 54 6.08 19.85 -4.11
C LEU A 54 6.62 18.71 -4.98
N ALA A 55 7.41 19.02 -6.01
CA ALA A 55 8.06 18.03 -6.85
C ALA A 55 9.07 17.17 -6.08
N ALA A 56 9.76 17.74 -5.08
CA ALA A 56 10.65 17.02 -4.20
C ALA A 56 9.91 16.31 -3.05
N ALA A 57 8.93 16.97 -2.44
CA ALA A 57 8.24 16.49 -1.25
C ALA A 57 7.40 15.23 -1.52
N LEU A 58 6.71 15.14 -2.67
CA LEU A 58 5.86 13.99 -2.99
C LEU A 58 6.63 12.67 -3.05
N PRO A 59 7.78 12.53 -3.79
CA PRO A 59 8.58 11.32 -3.75
C PRO A 59 9.13 11.00 -2.37
N LEU A 60 9.65 12.02 -1.63
CA LEU A 60 10.20 11.82 -0.29
C LEU A 60 9.17 11.28 0.71
N THR A 61 7.92 11.75 0.62
CA THR A 61 6.82 11.24 1.47
C THR A 61 6.43 9.80 1.10
N GLY A 62 6.46 9.47 -0.18
CA GLY A 62 6.24 8.11 -0.69
C GLY A 62 7.30 7.13 -0.19
N ASP A 63 8.59 7.49 -0.31
CA ASP A 63 9.72 6.68 0.15
C ASP A 63 9.66 6.41 1.67
N ARG A 64 9.34 7.44 2.46
CA ARG A 64 9.12 7.29 3.91
C ARG A 64 7.94 6.37 4.23
N GLY A 65 6.88 6.49 3.44
CA GLY A 65 5.71 5.63 3.56
C GLY A 65 6.05 4.17 3.33
N ALA A 66 6.81 3.88 2.28
CA ALA A 66 7.25 2.53 1.92
C ALA A 66 8.16 1.90 3.01
N ASP A 67 9.15 2.66 3.53
CA ASP A 67 10.03 2.15 4.59
C ASP A 67 9.27 1.90 5.90
N ARG A 68 8.31 2.77 6.23
CA ARG A 68 7.48 2.62 7.43
C ARG A 68 6.53 1.43 7.31
N ALA A 69 5.95 1.25 6.13
CA ALA A 69 5.08 0.13 5.82
C ALA A 69 5.81 -1.22 5.88
N LEU A 70 7.02 -1.28 5.32
CA LEU A 70 7.86 -2.47 5.41
C LEU A 70 8.15 -2.86 6.86
N ARG A 71 8.57 -1.88 7.68
CA ARG A 71 8.88 -2.12 9.10
C ARG A 71 7.66 -2.57 9.89
N GLY A 72 6.49 -1.96 9.64
CA GLY A 72 5.22 -2.40 10.24
C GLY A 72 4.89 -3.82 9.85
N TYR A 73 4.92 -4.15 8.57
CA TYR A 73 4.64 -5.48 8.06
C TYR A 73 5.56 -6.57 8.66
N LEU A 74 6.87 -6.28 8.76
CA LEU A 74 7.82 -7.21 9.36
C LEU A 74 7.68 -7.31 10.89
N ALA A 75 7.31 -6.21 11.56
CA ALA A 75 7.04 -6.22 12.99
C ALA A 75 5.80 -7.06 13.32
N ASP A 76 4.72 -6.94 12.51
CA ASP A 76 3.48 -7.71 12.67
C ASP A 76 3.70 -9.21 12.38
N ALA A 77 4.65 -9.57 11.49
CA ALA A 77 5.02 -10.96 11.24
C ALA A 77 5.73 -11.63 12.42
N GLY A 78 6.26 -10.85 13.36
CA GLY A 78 6.92 -11.31 14.56
C GLY A 78 8.37 -11.78 14.36
N LEU A 79 9.10 -11.86 15.47
CA LEU A 79 10.53 -12.22 15.48
C LEU A 79 10.81 -13.64 15.02
N ASP A 80 9.89 -14.56 15.27
CA ASP A 80 10.04 -15.96 14.83
C ASP A 80 10.07 -16.08 13.30
N SER A 81 9.16 -15.39 12.61
CA SER A 81 9.08 -15.41 11.16
C SER A 81 10.17 -14.57 10.47
N THR A 82 10.67 -13.54 11.13
CA THR A 82 11.70 -12.63 10.57
C THR A 82 13.14 -13.06 10.91
N GLY A 83 13.30 -13.97 11.86
CA GLY A 83 14.61 -14.49 12.26
C GLY A 83 15.21 -15.50 11.27
N LEU A 84 16.50 -15.75 11.46
CA LEU A 84 17.22 -16.87 10.87
C LEU A 84 17.31 -18.00 11.91
N HIS A 85 16.89 -19.19 11.53
CA HIS A 85 16.98 -20.39 12.36
C HIS A 85 18.04 -21.33 11.78
N ALA A 86 19.12 -21.52 12.51
CA ALA A 86 20.11 -22.52 12.20
C ALA A 86 19.90 -23.76 13.08
N SER A 87 20.02 -24.95 12.51
CA SER A 87 19.91 -26.20 13.26
C SER A 87 20.86 -27.27 12.70
N ALA A 88 21.37 -28.10 13.60
CA ALA A 88 22.20 -29.25 13.28
C ALA A 88 21.94 -30.35 14.31
N ARG A 89 22.25 -31.61 13.98
CA ARG A 89 22.22 -32.68 14.99
C ARG A 89 23.31 -32.41 16.02
N SER A 90 23.00 -32.63 17.27
CA SER A 90 24.00 -32.56 18.33
C SER A 90 25.04 -33.67 18.14
N GLN A 91 26.30 -33.30 18.16
CA GLN A 91 27.40 -34.23 17.97
C GLN A 91 27.69 -34.94 19.29
N THR A 92 27.90 -36.25 19.23
CA THR A 92 28.30 -37.07 20.41
C THR A 92 29.64 -36.55 20.94
N GLY A 93 29.68 -36.03 22.16
CA GLY A 93 30.86 -35.37 22.72
C GLY A 93 30.91 -33.85 22.58
N ASN A 94 29.85 -33.24 22.08
CA ASN A 94 29.75 -31.77 21.94
C ASN A 94 29.81 -31.09 23.32
N GLU A 95 30.89 -30.42 23.58
CA GLU A 95 31.00 -29.52 24.71
C GLU A 95 30.29 -28.21 24.34
N ILE A 96 29.87 -27.45 25.34
CA ILE A 96 29.25 -26.14 25.14
C ILE A 96 30.08 -25.20 24.23
N SER A 97 31.42 -25.33 24.34
CA SER A 97 32.37 -24.64 23.48
C SER A 97 32.10 -24.83 21.97
N GLY A 98 31.49 -25.95 21.55
CA GLY A 98 31.08 -26.17 20.16
C GLY A 98 29.80 -25.43 19.77
N LEU A 99 28.91 -25.16 20.71
CA LEU A 99 27.72 -24.32 20.50
C LEU A 99 28.12 -22.86 20.39
N ASP A 100 28.97 -22.38 21.32
CA ASP A 100 29.45 -21.01 21.40
C ASP A 100 30.26 -20.65 20.17
N SER A 101 31.24 -21.48 19.78
CA SER A 101 32.07 -21.24 18.59
C SER A 101 31.25 -21.20 17.29
N THR A 102 30.17 -22.00 17.21
CA THR A 102 29.24 -21.97 16.08
C THR A 102 28.40 -20.70 16.11
N ALA A 103 27.95 -20.25 17.30
CA ALA A 103 27.20 -19.01 17.46
C ALA A 103 28.03 -17.79 17.03
N GLU A 104 29.29 -17.72 17.45
CA GLU A 104 30.24 -16.67 17.03
C GLU A 104 30.47 -16.68 15.52
N LEU A 105 30.75 -17.86 14.93
CA LEU A 105 30.91 -18.00 13.48
C LEU A 105 29.68 -17.56 12.69
N LEU A 106 28.49 -17.99 13.10
CA LEU A 106 27.24 -17.60 12.45
C LEU A 106 27.03 -16.09 12.52
N THR A 107 27.25 -15.50 13.69
CA THR A 107 27.09 -14.06 13.92
C THR A 107 28.08 -13.25 13.06
N GLU A 108 29.35 -13.63 13.04
CA GLU A 108 30.39 -12.96 12.25
C GLU A 108 30.08 -13.04 10.74
N ARG A 109 29.85 -14.26 10.22
CA ARG A 109 29.71 -14.45 8.78
C ARG A 109 28.40 -13.91 8.21
N ILE A 110 27.30 -14.04 8.97
CA ILE A 110 25.98 -13.54 8.56
C ILE A 110 25.88 -12.03 8.77
N GLY A 111 26.44 -11.52 9.88
CA GLY A 111 26.39 -10.10 10.24
C GLY A 111 27.08 -9.17 9.24
N THR A 112 28.05 -9.69 8.44
CA THR A 112 28.63 -8.93 7.32
C THR A 112 27.68 -8.70 6.15
N ARG A 113 26.55 -9.46 6.06
CA ARG A 113 25.60 -9.45 4.94
C ARG A 113 24.19 -9.01 5.32
N LEU A 114 23.80 -9.35 6.53
CA LEU A 114 22.48 -9.05 7.08
C LEU A 114 22.65 -8.32 8.42
N PRO A 115 21.86 -7.28 8.69
CA PRO A 115 21.86 -6.63 9.98
C PRO A 115 21.25 -7.58 11.01
N LEU A 116 22.06 -8.12 11.92
CA LEU A 116 21.59 -8.93 13.04
C LEU A 116 21.41 -8.07 14.27
N ASP A 117 20.44 -8.42 15.11
CA ASP A 117 20.30 -7.87 16.45
C ASP A 117 21.22 -8.64 17.40
N PRO A 118 22.28 -8.02 17.93
CA PRO A 118 23.27 -8.71 18.76
C PRO A 118 22.69 -9.20 20.09
N ASP A 119 21.68 -8.50 20.63
CA ASP A 119 21.10 -8.79 21.94
C ASP A 119 20.00 -9.87 21.87
N GLY A 120 19.63 -10.28 20.69
CA GLY A 120 18.54 -11.25 20.49
C GLY A 120 18.96 -12.66 20.11
N LEU A 121 20.27 -12.96 20.09
CA LEU A 121 20.78 -14.29 19.77
C LEU A 121 20.40 -15.29 20.87
N VAL A 122 19.69 -16.35 20.49
CA VAL A 122 19.34 -17.46 21.39
C VAL A 122 19.81 -18.78 20.76
N TYR A 123 20.53 -19.57 21.53
CA TYR A 123 20.98 -20.87 21.07
C TYR A 123 21.04 -21.89 22.20
N GLY A 124 21.07 -23.16 21.81
CA GLY A 124 21.07 -24.24 22.75
C GLY A 124 20.94 -25.61 22.09
N THR A 125 20.58 -26.58 22.93
CA THR A 125 20.36 -27.97 22.52
C THR A 125 19.02 -28.43 23.05
N ALA A 126 18.18 -29.05 22.23
CA ALA A 126 16.89 -29.63 22.64
C ALA A 126 16.83 -31.12 22.28
N GLY A 127 16.10 -31.89 23.05
CA GLY A 127 15.84 -33.30 22.73
C GLY A 127 15.15 -33.48 21.40
N ALA A 128 15.61 -34.38 20.55
CA ALA A 128 15.05 -34.63 19.24
C ALA A 128 13.61 -35.17 19.30
N ARG A 129 13.21 -35.76 20.43
CA ARG A 129 11.89 -36.35 20.67
C ARG A 129 11.32 -35.92 22.01
N TRP A 130 10.03 -35.86 22.11
CA TRP A 130 9.27 -35.75 23.32
C TRP A 130 9.12 -37.14 23.95
N THR A 131 9.43 -37.27 25.20
CA THR A 131 9.42 -38.53 25.91
C THR A 131 8.22 -38.61 26.83
N SER A 132 7.43 -39.67 26.73
CA SER A 132 6.28 -39.91 27.62
C SER A 132 6.77 -40.18 29.05
N LEU A 133 6.00 -39.73 30.05
CA LEU A 133 6.30 -39.95 31.47
C LEU A 133 5.46 -41.10 32.05
N ALA A 134 6.08 -42.01 32.75
CA ALA A 134 5.40 -43.15 33.42
C ALA A 134 5.07 -42.88 34.89
N THR A 135 5.46 -41.73 35.43
CA THR A 135 5.29 -41.36 36.83
C THR A 135 3.82 -41.26 37.23
N PRO A 136 3.34 -42.02 38.22
CA PRO A 136 1.95 -41.96 38.69
C PRO A 136 1.61 -40.58 39.29
N GLY A 137 0.35 -40.17 39.12
CA GLY A 137 -0.18 -38.92 39.70
C GLY A 137 0.09 -37.67 38.92
N LEU A 138 0.72 -37.75 37.72
CA LEU A 138 0.79 -36.64 36.78
C LEU A 138 -0.55 -36.45 36.06
N ALA A 139 -0.82 -35.22 35.65
CA ALA A 139 -2.05 -34.85 34.93
C ALA A 139 -2.13 -35.49 33.53
N ALA A 140 -3.11 -36.33 33.33
CA ALA A 140 -3.42 -37.03 32.09
C ALA A 140 -4.90 -36.79 31.73
N PRO A 141 -5.25 -35.67 31.08
CA PRO A 141 -6.64 -35.23 30.93
C PRO A 141 -7.56 -36.27 30.27
N ASP A 142 -7.09 -36.97 29.24
CA ASP A 142 -7.87 -38.04 28.57
C ASP A 142 -7.17 -39.40 28.67
N GLY A 143 -6.43 -39.61 29.81
CA GLY A 143 -5.72 -40.87 30.06
C GLY A 143 -4.37 -41.00 29.32
N VAL A 144 -4.00 -40.05 28.48
CA VAL A 144 -2.72 -40.00 27.78
C VAL A 144 -1.65 -39.38 28.67
N PRO A 145 -0.53 -40.10 28.95
CA PRO A 145 0.52 -39.58 29.83
C PRO A 145 1.15 -38.30 29.24
N PRO A 146 1.55 -37.37 30.11
CA PRO A 146 2.24 -36.17 29.65
C PRO A 146 3.63 -36.48 29.08
N GLN A 147 4.13 -35.63 28.22
CA GLN A 147 5.44 -35.75 27.58
C GLN A 147 6.38 -34.65 28.07
N LEU A 148 7.65 -35.01 28.28
CA LEU A 148 8.70 -34.09 28.67
C LEU A 148 9.85 -34.12 27.69
N SER A 149 10.35 -32.95 27.33
CA SER A 149 11.62 -32.77 26.62
C SER A 149 12.63 -32.07 27.50
N LEU A 150 13.91 -32.40 27.37
CA LEU A 150 14.98 -31.65 28.03
C LEU A 150 15.56 -30.62 27.04
N MET A 151 15.97 -29.49 27.58
CA MET A 151 16.50 -28.38 26.79
C MET A 151 17.61 -27.65 27.55
N TYR A 152 18.72 -27.43 26.89
CA TYR A 152 19.71 -26.46 27.31
C TYR A 152 19.54 -25.18 26.52
N LEU A 153 19.43 -24.05 27.17
CA LEU A 153 19.44 -22.70 26.60
C LEU A 153 20.62 -21.95 27.16
N HIS A 154 21.45 -21.39 26.28
CA HIS A 154 22.55 -20.53 26.69
C HIS A 154 21.98 -19.29 27.40
N ASP A 155 22.58 -18.94 28.53
CA ASP A 155 22.21 -17.81 29.41
C ASP A 155 20.78 -17.84 30.01
N ALA A 156 20.11 -18.99 29.97
CA ALA A 156 18.78 -19.15 30.57
C ALA A 156 18.68 -18.63 32.02
N PRO A 157 19.69 -18.79 32.90
CA PRO A 157 19.64 -18.28 34.28
C PRO A 157 19.45 -16.77 34.38
N ALA A 158 19.87 -15.97 33.37
CA ALA A 158 19.67 -14.54 33.35
C ALA A 158 18.22 -14.13 32.99
N HIS A 159 17.46 -15.01 32.33
CA HIS A 159 16.10 -14.79 31.86
C HIS A 159 15.02 -15.45 32.74
N VAL A 160 15.43 -16.08 33.86
CA VAL A 160 14.52 -16.74 34.80
C VAL A 160 14.75 -16.26 36.23
N ARG A 161 13.72 -16.34 37.04
CA ARG A 161 13.80 -16.18 38.48
C ARG A 161 13.43 -17.50 39.14
N LEU A 162 14.38 -18.15 39.83
CA LEU A 162 14.07 -19.32 40.66
C LEU A 162 13.13 -18.92 41.81
N THR A 163 12.06 -19.67 41.96
CA THR A 163 11.05 -19.50 43.03
C THR A 163 11.28 -20.49 44.15
N GLU A 164 11.66 -21.73 43.78
CA GLU A 164 11.93 -22.81 44.75
C GLU A 164 13.11 -23.66 44.26
N GLY A 165 13.82 -24.30 45.17
CA GLY A 165 14.93 -25.19 44.88
C GLY A 165 16.22 -24.47 44.49
N GLN A 166 17.03 -25.11 43.66
CA GLN A 166 18.31 -24.55 43.20
C GLN A 166 18.60 -24.94 41.76
N TRP A 167 19.37 -24.11 41.09
CA TRP A 167 19.90 -24.45 39.76
C TRP A 167 20.90 -25.60 39.87
N PRO A 168 20.77 -26.66 39.07
CA PRO A 168 21.69 -27.82 39.16
C PRO A 168 23.13 -27.38 38.88
N THR A 169 24.05 -27.82 39.72
CA THR A 169 25.49 -27.58 39.56
C THR A 169 26.26 -28.88 39.79
N GLY A 170 27.39 -29.02 39.13
CA GLY A 170 28.27 -30.20 39.27
C GLY A 170 28.06 -31.27 38.18
N PRO A 171 29.00 -32.20 38.01
CA PRO A 171 28.94 -33.19 36.94
C PRO A 171 27.88 -34.27 37.26
N PRO A 172 27.29 -34.88 36.19
CA PRO A 172 26.30 -35.94 36.34
C PRO A 172 26.94 -37.18 37.00
N THR A 173 26.23 -37.73 37.99
CA THR A 173 26.64 -38.98 38.69
C THR A 173 25.92 -40.15 38.00
N GLU A 174 26.67 -41.23 37.69
CA GLU A 174 26.07 -42.41 37.10
C GLU A 174 25.03 -43.05 38.02
N GLY A 175 23.85 -43.35 37.51
CA GLY A 175 22.74 -44.00 38.22
C GLY A 175 21.83 -43.05 39.01
N GLU A 176 22.17 -41.79 39.16
CA GLU A 176 21.28 -40.80 39.75
C GLU A 176 20.33 -40.16 38.73
N PRO A 177 19.10 -39.76 39.16
CA PRO A 177 18.19 -39.00 38.29
C PRO A 177 18.81 -37.68 37.88
N TYR A 178 18.70 -37.30 36.59
CA TYR A 178 19.20 -36.00 36.08
C TYR A 178 18.43 -34.84 36.71
N PRO A 179 19.09 -33.87 37.33
CA PRO A 179 18.42 -32.73 37.89
C PRO A 179 17.98 -31.74 36.78
N VAL A 180 16.72 -31.33 36.81
CA VAL A 180 16.11 -30.42 35.86
C VAL A 180 15.41 -29.28 36.56
N VAL A 181 15.25 -28.16 35.87
CA VAL A 181 14.48 -27.01 36.36
C VAL A 181 13.22 -26.85 35.48
N LEU A 182 12.07 -26.79 36.16
CA LEU A 182 10.78 -26.68 35.47
C LEU A 182 10.17 -25.28 35.75
N SER A 183 9.38 -24.75 34.83
CA SER A 183 8.60 -23.57 35.17
C SER A 183 7.54 -23.94 36.23
N GLU A 184 7.24 -23.00 37.12
CA GLU A 184 6.21 -23.19 38.16
C GLU A 184 4.84 -23.51 37.54
N GLU A 185 4.52 -22.84 36.40
CA GLU A 185 3.30 -23.05 35.65
C GLU A 185 3.21 -24.46 35.03
N SER A 186 4.30 -24.92 34.40
CA SER A 186 4.37 -26.28 33.85
C SER A 186 4.30 -27.34 34.98
N ALA A 187 4.98 -27.10 36.10
CA ALA A 187 4.93 -28.01 37.26
C ALA A 187 3.51 -28.11 37.84
N ARG A 188 2.81 -26.97 37.94
CA ARG A 188 1.41 -26.92 38.41
C ARG A 188 0.48 -27.67 37.44
N THR A 189 0.60 -27.42 36.15
CA THR A 189 -0.22 -28.07 35.11
C THR A 189 0.00 -29.57 35.05
N LEU A 190 1.24 -30.02 35.16
CA LEU A 190 1.58 -31.45 35.16
C LEU A 190 1.29 -32.15 36.50
N GLY A 191 1.10 -31.39 37.59
CA GLY A 191 1.02 -31.95 38.94
C GLY A 191 2.38 -32.39 39.50
N ALA A 192 3.49 -31.92 38.91
CA ALA A 192 4.84 -32.24 39.35
C ALA A 192 5.27 -31.39 40.57
N ARG A 193 6.11 -31.94 41.47
CA ARG A 193 6.53 -31.23 42.68
C ARG A 193 8.05 -31.13 42.77
N LEU A 194 8.54 -30.11 43.46
CA LEU A 194 9.96 -29.99 43.77
C LEU A 194 10.49 -31.27 44.45
N GLY A 195 11.63 -31.76 44.01
CA GLY A 195 12.26 -32.99 44.51
C GLY A 195 11.68 -34.28 43.92
N GLN A 196 10.57 -34.24 43.20
CA GLN A 196 9.96 -35.43 42.58
C GLN A 196 10.84 -35.98 41.49
N VAL A 197 10.93 -37.32 41.42
CA VAL A 197 11.56 -38.04 40.34
C VAL A 197 10.50 -38.40 39.28
N LEU A 198 10.76 -38.06 38.03
CA LEU A 198 9.91 -38.35 36.90
C LEU A 198 10.57 -39.48 36.10
N ASP A 199 9.87 -40.56 35.89
CA ASP A 199 10.34 -41.74 35.20
C ASP A 199 9.95 -41.68 33.69
N GLU A 200 10.89 -42.04 32.81
CA GLU A 200 10.63 -42.21 31.41
C GLU A 200 9.64 -43.34 31.15
N GLY A 201 8.66 -43.14 30.29
CA GLY A 201 7.72 -44.16 29.89
C GLY A 201 8.40 -45.27 29.04
N PRO A 202 7.83 -46.49 29.02
CA PRO A 202 8.39 -47.58 28.23
C PRO A 202 8.36 -47.24 26.72
N ASP A 203 9.52 -47.31 26.07
CA ASP A 203 9.65 -47.21 24.63
C ASP A 203 10.19 -48.51 24.03
N PRO A 204 9.39 -49.26 23.25
CA PRO A 204 9.82 -50.53 22.62
C PRO A 204 11.03 -50.39 21.70
N LYS A 205 11.33 -49.16 21.27
CA LYS A 205 12.43 -48.88 20.34
C LYS A 205 13.73 -48.48 21.06
N LYS A 206 13.70 -48.29 22.38
CA LYS A 206 14.84 -47.83 23.16
C LYS A 206 15.33 -49.01 24.02
N PRO A 207 16.41 -49.69 23.65
CA PRO A 207 17.02 -50.71 24.51
C PRO A 207 17.71 -50.03 25.72
N GLY A 208 17.44 -50.52 26.92
CA GLY A 208 18.08 -50.01 28.14
C GLY A 208 17.10 -49.69 29.28
N PRO A 209 17.59 -49.37 30.47
CA PRO A 209 16.74 -48.98 31.59
C PRO A 209 16.14 -47.59 31.29
N PRO A 210 14.91 -47.33 31.77
CA PRO A 210 14.28 -46.04 31.64
C PRO A 210 15.11 -44.96 32.31
N GLN A 211 15.23 -43.79 31.67
CA GLN A 211 15.92 -42.64 32.23
C GLN A 211 15.03 -41.98 33.30
N ARG A 212 15.65 -41.30 34.26
CA ARG A 212 14.95 -40.60 35.33
C ARG A 212 15.43 -39.16 35.42
N VAL A 213 14.50 -38.24 35.65
CA VAL A 213 14.80 -36.83 35.90
C VAL A 213 14.27 -36.45 37.29
N LYS A 214 14.94 -35.55 37.99
CA LYS A 214 14.52 -35.03 39.29
C LYS A 214 14.27 -33.53 39.15
N VAL A 215 13.11 -33.05 39.55
CA VAL A 215 12.79 -31.61 39.60
C VAL A 215 13.61 -30.98 40.72
N ALA A 216 14.74 -30.34 40.37
CA ALA A 216 15.69 -29.72 41.30
C ALA A 216 15.36 -28.28 41.65
N GLY A 217 14.60 -27.62 40.79
CA GLY A 217 14.16 -26.23 40.99
C GLY A 217 12.93 -25.89 40.18
N LEU A 218 12.23 -24.83 40.63
CA LEU A 218 11.12 -24.24 39.96
C LEU A 218 11.45 -22.79 39.63
N PHE A 219 11.01 -22.28 38.45
CA PHE A 219 11.28 -20.92 38.02
C PHE A 219 10.04 -20.24 37.46
N THR A 220 10.10 -18.91 37.45
CA THR A 220 9.20 -18.03 36.68
C THR A 220 10.00 -17.18 35.72
N ALA A 221 9.40 -16.83 34.57
CA ALA A 221 9.99 -15.95 33.58
C ALA A 221 8.91 -15.03 33.01
N ASP A 222 9.34 -13.93 32.39
CA ASP A 222 8.41 -13.04 31.66
C ASP A 222 8.07 -13.66 30.28
N PRO A 223 6.83 -14.03 30.00
CA PRO A 223 6.43 -14.61 28.74
C PRO A 223 6.55 -13.61 27.56
N LYS A 224 6.71 -12.32 27.85
CA LYS A 224 6.92 -11.27 26.83
C LYS A 224 8.40 -11.08 26.48
N ASP A 225 9.32 -11.69 27.20
CA ASP A 225 10.73 -11.64 26.86
C ASP A 225 10.97 -12.36 25.53
N PRO A 226 11.56 -11.66 24.52
CA PRO A 226 11.87 -12.24 23.20
C PRO A 226 12.75 -13.50 23.28
N PHE A 227 13.47 -13.72 24.37
CA PHE A 227 14.27 -14.92 24.63
C PHE A 227 13.45 -16.19 24.48
N TRP A 228 12.20 -16.20 24.92
CA TRP A 228 11.33 -17.38 24.98
C TRP A 228 10.54 -17.65 23.70
N ILE A 229 10.64 -16.79 22.67
CA ILE A 229 9.96 -17.00 21.38
C ILE A 229 10.39 -18.34 20.77
N GLY A 230 9.43 -19.18 20.40
CA GLY A 230 9.68 -20.55 19.91
C GLY A 230 9.88 -21.59 21.02
N HIS A 231 9.98 -21.18 22.29
CA HIS A 231 10.21 -22.06 23.43
C HIS A 231 9.09 -22.00 24.48
N GLY A 232 7.85 -21.69 24.07
CA GLY A 232 6.71 -21.51 24.98
C GLY A 232 6.43 -22.71 25.89
N CYS A 233 6.65 -23.95 25.39
CA CYS A 233 6.46 -25.15 26.23
C CYS A 233 7.49 -25.31 27.37
N ALA A 234 8.51 -24.46 27.44
CA ALA A 234 9.41 -24.34 28.58
C ALA A 234 8.82 -23.45 29.68
N LEU A 235 7.95 -22.48 29.32
CA LEU A 235 7.28 -21.58 30.29
C LEU A 235 5.98 -22.15 30.80
N THR A 236 5.16 -22.69 29.91
CA THR A 236 3.86 -23.31 30.25
C THR A 236 3.71 -24.63 29.52
N ALA A 237 3.12 -25.63 30.19
CA ALA A 237 2.87 -26.91 29.52
C ALA A 237 1.89 -26.71 28.34
N CYS A 238 2.32 -27.12 27.17
CA CYS A 238 1.53 -27.00 25.93
C CYS A 238 0.52 -28.14 25.84
N GLN A 239 -0.75 -27.84 25.60
CA GLN A 239 -1.75 -28.84 25.30
C GLN A 239 -1.55 -29.36 23.87
N ARG A 240 -1.60 -30.67 23.68
CA ARG A 240 -1.48 -31.39 22.43
C ARG A 240 -2.61 -32.39 22.27
N PHE A 241 -2.83 -32.82 21.04
CA PHE A 241 -3.84 -33.79 20.71
C PHE A 241 -3.19 -34.99 20.00
N THR A 242 -3.65 -36.19 20.35
CA THR A 242 -3.23 -37.42 19.64
C THR A 242 -3.78 -37.40 18.20
N PRO A 243 -3.12 -38.08 17.24
CA PRO A 243 -3.66 -38.22 15.88
C PRO A 243 -4.83 -39.25 15.81
N LEU A 244 -5.31 -39.69 16.95
CA LEU A 244 -6.44 -40.63 17.07
C LEU A 244 -7.77 -39.89 16.89
N ARG A 245 -8.85 -40.65 16.69
CA ARG A 245 -10.20 -40.09 16.59
C ARG A 245 -11.17 -40.85 17.51
N PRO A 246 -11.80 -40.15 18.47
CA PRO A 246 -11.59 -38.74 18.82
C PRO A 246 -10.16 -38.45 19.26
N PRO A 247 -9.66 -37.20 19.09
CA PRO A 247 -8.31 -36.86 19.53
C PRO A 247 -8.28 -36.70 21.04
N ASP A 248 -7.37 -37.40 21.70
CA ASP A 248 -7.16 -37.32 23.15
C ASP A 248 -6.18 -36.19 23.46
N ARG A 249 -6.45 -35.46 24.53
CA ARG A 249 -5.59 -34.36 25.01
C ARG A 249 -4.46 -34.88 25.87
N TYR A 250 -3.28 -34.30 25.70
CA TYR A 250 -2.14 -34.56 26.60
C TYR A 250 -1.26 -33.31 26.71
N TRP A 251 -0.41 -33.32 27.75
CA TRP A 251 0.48 -32.20 28.03
C TRP A 251 1.88 -32.44 27.48
N GLN A 252 2.51 -31.39 26.93
CA GLN A 252 3.94 -31.36 26.63
C GLN A 252 4.61 -30.20 27.37
N ALA A 253 5.69 -30.49 28.14
CA ALA A 253 6.49 -29.48 28.81
C ALA A 253 7.98 -29.67 28.51
N ALA A 254 8.73 -28.58 28.42
CA ALA A 254 10.19 -28.66 28.33
C ALA A 254 10.82 -28.26 29.66
N ALA A 255 11.76 -29.08 30.14
CA ALA A 255 12.55 -28.81 31.33
C ALA A 255 13.95 -28.31 30.98
N LEU A 256 14.45 -27.34 31.71
CA LEU A 256 15.78 -26.76 31.50
C LEU A 256 16.83 -27.57 32.22
N VAL A 257 17.97 -27.75 31.57
CA VAL A 257 19.17 -28.35 32.16
C VAL A 257 20.30 -27.34 32.19
N SER A 258 21.20 -27.51 33.14
CA SER A 258 22.41 -26.69 33.22
C SER A 258 23.49 -27.20 32.24
N PRO A 259 24.53 -26.37 32.00
CA PRO A 259 25.61 -26.66 31.07
C PRO A 259 26.23 -28.04 31.21
N GLU A 260 26.44 -28.50 32.43
CA GLU A 260 27.08 -29.77 32.74
C GLU A 260 26.23 -30.99 32.32
N TYR A 261 24.92 -30.77 32.12
CA TYR A 261 23.96 -31.81 31.77
C TYR A 261 23.53 -31.79 30.31
N VAL A 262 24.19 -31.05 29.45
CA VAL A 262 23.82 -30.94 27.98
C VAL A 262 23.81 -32.34 27.33
N ARG A 263 24.76 -33.23 27.70
CA ARG A 263 24.81 -34.59 27.16
C ARG A 263 23.58 -35.44 27.51
N THR A 264 22.92 -35.14 28.62
CA THR A 264 21.73 -35.86 29.09
C THR A 264 20.50 -35.56 28.20
N VAL A 265 20.49 -34.40 27.52
CA VAL A 265 19.42 -34.01 26.57
C VAL A 265 19.31 -35.05 25.45
N ALA A 266 20.45 -35.50 24.90
CA ALA A 266 20.47 -36.52 23.89
C ALA A 266 20.07 -37.92 24.42
N ALA A 267 20.46 -38.25 25.62
CA ALA A 267 20.10 -39.53 26.26
C ALA A 267 18.59 -39.63 26.54
N TRP A 268 17.97 -38.54 27.00
CA TRP A 268 16.54 -38.46 27.25
C TRP A 268 15.73 -38.44 25.93
N GLY A 269 16.07 -37.56 25.00
CA GLY A 269 15.31 -37.35 23.80
C GLY A 269 15.64 -38.26 22.61
N GLN A 270 16.37 -39.34 22.83
CA GLN A 270 16.82 -40.27 21.77
C GLN A 270 17.56 -39.54 20.63
N GLY A 271 18.46 -38.67 21.01
CA GLY A 271 19.16 -37.72 20.15
C GLY A 271 18.85 -36.29 20.56
N ALA A 272 19.67 -35.37 20.10
CA ALA A 272 19.48 -33.97 20.36
C ALA A 272 19.74 -33.15 19.11
N GLN A 273 19.15 -31.99 19.04
CA GLN A 273 19.31 -31.01 17.97
C GLN A 273 19.83 -29.72 18.58
N ASP A 274 20.95 -29.28 18.04
CA ASP A 274 21.49 -27.96 18.35
C ASP A 274 20.79 -26.93 17.48
N PHE A 275 20.50 -25.76 18.04
CA PHE A 275 19.81 -24.70 17.32
C PHE A 275 20.39 -23.33 17.69
N TRP A 276 20.31 -22.41 16.74
CA TRP A 276 20.68 -21.01 16.87
C TRP A 276 19.60 -20.17 16.21
N ARG A 277 19.03 -19.24 16.94
CA ARG A 277 18.09 -18.23 16.43
C ARG A 277 18.80 -16.88 16.37
N LEU A 278 18.98 -16.35 15.18
CA LEU A 278 19.60 -15.08 14.91
C LEU A 278 18.51 -14.10 14.44
N PRO A 279 18.06 -13.19 15.30
CA PRO A 279 17.08 -12.19 14.88
C PRO A 279 17.72 -11.18 13.92
N VAL A 280 17.00 -10.87 12.84
CA VAL A 280 17.38 -9.82 11.90
C VAL A 280 16.81 -8.50 12.40
N ASP A 281 17.65 -7.46 12.46
CA ASP A 281 17.18 -6.12 12.80
C ASP A 281 16.35 -5.53 11.65
N THR A 282 15.05 -5.80 11.72
CA THR A 282 14.08 -5.34 10.72
C THR A 282 13.91 -3.82 10.70
N ARG A 283 14.34 -3.10 11.76
CA ARG A 283 14.25 -1.64 11.85
C ARG A 283 15.20 -0.94 10.90
N THR A 284 16.31 -1.59 10.56
CA THR A 284 17.31 -1.08 9.63
C THR A 284 17.02 -1.43 8.17
N LEU A 285 16.09 -2.36 7.93
CA LEU A 285 15.72 -2.78 6.58
C LEU A 285 15.02 -1.65 5.82
N ARG A 286 15.32 -1.56 4.54
CA ARG A 286 14.84 -0.50 3.65
C ARG A 286 14.16 -1.10 2.42
N ALA A 287 13.04 -0.50 2.04
CA ALA A 287 12.24 -0.95 0.91
C ALA A 287 12.96 -0.92 -0.46
N ASP A 288 13.96 -0.03 -0.63
CA ASP A 288 14.76 0.03 -1.87
C ASP A 288 15.85 -1.03 -1.95
N ARG A 289 16.25 -1.62 -0.82
CA ARG A 289 17.29 -2.67 -0.75
C ARG A 289 16.73 -4.08 -0.58
N LEU A 290 15.43 -4.24 -0.69
CA LEU A 290 14.79 -5.57 -0.58
C LEU A 290 15.37 -6.59 -1.57
N PRO A 291 15.68 -6.25 -2.85
CA PRO A 291 16.34 -7.20 -3.76
C PRO A 291 17.70 -7.66 -3.23
N ASP A 292 18.51 -6.74 -2.71
CA ASP A 292 19.84 -7.05 -2.17
C ASP A 292 19.71 -7.92 -0.91
N THR A 293 18.75 -7.61 -0.04
CA THR A 293 18.46 -8.38 1.18
C THR A 293 17.96 -9.78 0.85
N SER A 294 17.06 -9.94 -0.14
CA SER A 294 16.58 -11.25 -0.60
C SER A 294 17.73 -12.08 -1.20
N ALA A 295 18.61 -11.45 -1.97
CA ALA A 295 19.80 -12.11 -2.51
C ALA A 295 20.79 -12.52 -1.41
N ALA A 296 21.02 -11.66 -0.39
CA ALA A 296 21.85 -11.99 0.75
C ALA A 296 21.26 -13.17 1.55
N LEU A 297 19.95 -13.18 1.80
CA LEU A 297 19.27 -14.31 2.43
C LEU A 297 19.42 -15.61 1.64
N ALA A 298 19.29 -15.57 0.32
CA ALA A 298 19.48 -16.74 -0.53
C ALA A 298 20.91 -17.30 -0.42
N THR A 299 21.94 -16.43 -0.36
CA THR A 299 23.33 -16.88 -0.18
C THR A 299 23.58 -17.51 1.19
N VAL A 300 22.90 -17.02 2.23
CA VAL A 300 23.03 -17.50 3.61
C VAL A 300 22.24 -18.80 3.83
N THR A 301 21.04 -18.92 3.26
CA THR A 301 20.18 -20.11 3.51
C THR A 301 20.48 -21.31 2.63
N SER A 302 20.85 -21.09 1.38
CA SER A 302 21.03 -22.19 0.40
C SER A 302 22.19 -21.98 -0.59
N GLY A 303 22.97 -20.92 -0.41
CA GLY A 303 24.05 -20.52 -1.31
C GLY A 303 25.46 -20.82 -0.76
N PRO A 304 26.47 -20.16 -1.33
CA PRO A 304 27.87 -20.38 -0.98
C PRO A 304 28.20 -20.08 0.49
N VAL A 305 27.49 -19.17 1.12
CA VAL A 305 27.69 -18.86 2.56
C VAL A 305 27.23 -20.03 3.43
N ALA A 306 26.07 -20.63 3.12
CA ALA A 306 25.59 -21.81 3.83
C ALA A 306 26.60 -22.98 3.74
N ALA A 307 27.16 -23.22 2.55
CA ALA A 307 28.18 -24.24 2.34
C ALA A 307 29.49 -23.97 3.12
N ALA A 308 29.92 -22.72 3.13
CA ALA A 308 31.10 -22.29 3.90
C ALA A 308 30.86 -22.46 5.41
N LEU A 309 29.70 -22.04 5.93
CA LEU A 309 29.32 -22.19 7.32
C LEU A 309 29.29 -23.67 7.76
N ALA A 310 28.73 -24.56 6.93
CA ALA A 310 28.70 -25.97 7.21
C ALA A 310 30.12 -26.60 7.29
N THR A 311 31.04 -26.11 6.44
CA THR A 311 32.43 -26.55 6.42
C THR A 311 33.24 -25.98 7.59
N GLU A 312 33.15 -24.68 7.85
CA GLU A 312 33.94 -23.98 8.88
C GLU A 312 33.48 -24.41 10.28
N SER A 313 32.17 -24.62 10.50
CA SER A 313 31.62 -25.12 11.75
C SER A 313 31.88 -26.61 11.97
N ARG A 314 32.41 -27.33 10.97
CA ARG A 314 32.53 -28.79 10.96
C ARG A 314 31.20 -29.51 11.19
N ARG A 315 30.08 -28.89 10.73
CA ARG A 315 28.72 -29.43 10.82
C ARG A 315 28.11 -29.53 9.42
N PRO A 316 28.33 -30.63 8.72
CA PRO A 316 27.86 -30.82 7.33
C PRO A 316 26.31 -30.87 7.22
N ASP A 317 25.63 -31.13 8.34
CA ASP A 317 24.17 -31.15 8.48
C ASP A 317 23.58 -29.82 8.96
N LEU A 318 24.41 -28.76 9.11
CA LEU A 318 23.94 -27.43 9.47
C LEU A 318 22.98 -26.91 8.40
N ARG A 319 21.78 -26.59 8.81
CA ARG A 319 20.72 -26.02 7.95
C ARG A 319 20.30 -24.66 8.50
N LEU A 320 20.24 -23.70 7.59
CA LEU A 320 19.70 -22.36 7.88
C LEU A 320 18.37 -22.22 7.18
N GLN A 321 17.37 -21.78 7.92
CA GLN A 321 16.01 -21.55 7.43
C GLN A 321 15.54 -20.15 7.84
N SER A 322 14.72 -19.52 7.02
CA SER A 322 14.06 -18.26 7.35
C SER A 322 12.82 -18.07 6.50
N GLN A 323 11.76 -17.60 7.12
CA GLN A 323 10.55 -17.17 6.41
C GLN A 323 10.68 -15.73 5.89
N LEU A 324 11.72 -14.99 6.34
CA LEU A 324 11.95 -13.59 5.99
C LEU A 324 12.03 -13.38 4.47
N ARG A 325 12.58 -14.33 3.72
CA ARG A 325 12.64 -14.26 2.25
C ARG A 325 11.24 -14.22 1.64
N THR A 326 10.36 -15.10 2.08
CA THR A 326 8.96 -15.15 1.61
C THR A 326 8.23 -13.85 1.97
N LEU A 327 8.44 -13.34 3.19
CA LEU A 327 7.88 -12.06 3.64
C LEU A 327 8.39 -10.88 2.80
N ILE A 328 9.69 -10.85 2.48
CA ILE A 328 10.30 -9.83 1.61
C ILE A 328 9.72 -9.90 0.20
N ASP A 329 9.60 -11.08 -0.39
CA ASP A 329 9.05 -11.25 -1.74
C ASP A 329 7.58 -10.80 -1.77
N GLN A 330 6.77 -11.17 -0.78
CA GLN A 330 5.40 -10.67 -0.63
C GLN A 330 5.34 -9.15 -0.44
N ALA A 331 6.23 -8.57 0.39
CA ALA A 331 6.31 -7.12 0.58
C ALA A 331 6.69 -6.39 -0.72
N ARG A 332 7.57 -6.97 -1.53
CA ARG A 332 7.94 -6.42 -2.86
C ARG A 332 6.77 -6.42 -3.82
N ASP A 333 6.03 -7.52 -3.91
CA ASP A 333 4.88 -7.64 -4.80
C ASP A 333 3.78 -6.63 -4.42
N ARG A 334 3.49 -6.51 -3.13
CA ARG A 334 2.56 -5.50 -2.60
C ARG A 334 3.05 -4.07 -2.87
N GLN A 335 4.34 -3.80 -2.66
CA GLN A 335 4.93 -2.49 -2.93
C GLN A 335 4.89 -2.15 -4.42
N ALA A 336 5.20 -3.09 -5.31
CA ALA A 336 5.13 -2.89 -6.76
C ALA A 336 3.71 -2.51 -7.21
N ALA A 337 2.71 -3.25 -6.75
CA ALA A 337 1.31 -2.95 -7.02
C ALA A 337 0.88 -1.59 -6.45
N ALA A 338 1.23 -1.27 -5.20
CA ALA A 338 0.94 0.01 -4.57
C ALA A 338 1.62 1.18 -5.30
N THR A 339 2.89 1.02 -5.70
CA THR A 339 3.66 2.07 -6.39
C THR A 339 3.04 2.42 -7.74
N THR A 340 2.54 1.44 -8.47
CA THR A 340 1.87 1.65 -9.76
C THR A 340 0.63 2.52 -9.60
N LEU A 341 -0.22 2.24 -8.62
CA LEU A 341 -1.44 3.02 -8.35
C LEU A 341 -1.12 4.42 -7.80
N THR A 342 -0.15 4.52 -6.90
CA THR A 342 0.20 5.80 -6.25
C THR A 342 1.02 6.73 -7.15
N SER A 343 1.65 6.24 -8.23
CA SER A 343 2.42 7.06 -9.18
C SER A 343 1.54 7.98 -10.04
N VAL A 344 0.27 7.60 -10.30
CA VAL A 344 -0.66 8.37 -11.13
C VAL A 344 -0.99 9.74 -10.52
N GLY A 345 -1.19 9.80 -9.20
CA GLY A 345 -1.48 11.06 -8.50
C GLY A 345 -0.35 12.09 -8.63
N PRO A 346 0.88 11.79 -8.20
CA PRO A 346 2.04 12.69 -8.37
C PRO A 346 2.33 13.05 -9.82
N ALA A 347 2.18 12.11 -10.77
CA ALA A 347 2.34 12.38 -12.21
C ALA A 347 1.28 13.37 -12.72
N GLY A 348 0.03 13.21 -12.29
CA GLY A 348 -1.05 14.16 -12.54
C GLY A 348 -0.73 15.56 -12.01
N ALA A 349 -0.29 15.65 -10.76
CA ALA A 349 0.13 16.90 -10.14
C ALA A 349 1.29 17.56 -10.89
N ALA A 350 2.30 16.78 -11.30
CA ALA A 350 3.42 17.27 -12.13
C ALA A 350 2.95 17.76 -13.50
N GLY A 351 2.02 17.06 -14.15
CA GLY A 351 1.41 17.48 -15.41
C GLY A 351 0.66 18.80 -15.29
N VAL A 352 -0.17 18.96 -14.26
CA VAL A 352 -0.89 20.23 -14.01
C VAL A 352 0.10 21.36 -13.67
N ALA A 353 1.12 21.11 -12.85
CA ALA A 353 2.19 22.05 -12.54
C ALA A 353 2.91 22.55 -13.81
N ALA A 354 3.25 21.64 -14.72
CA ALA A 354 3.87 21.96 -15.99
C ALA A 354 2.97 22.90 -16.84
N VAL A 355 1.68 22.62 -16.91
CA VAL A 355 0.72 23.45 -17.63
C VAL A 355 0.57 24.82 -16.98
N VAL A 356 0.54 24.91 -15.65
CA VAL A 356 0.47 26.17 -14.91
C VAL A 356 1.73 27.00 -15.13
N LEU A 357 2.92 26.39 -15.11
CA LEU A 357 4.18 27.05 -15.44
C LEU A 357 4.17 27.61 -16.88
N CYS A 358 3.67 26.82 -17.85
CA CYS A 358 3.50 27.28 -19.23
C CYS A 358 2.49 28.44 -19.34
N LEU A 359 1.41 28.41 -18.54
CA LEU A 359 0.41 29.47 -18.48
C LEU A 359 0.98 30.75 -17.87
N ALA A 360 1.73 30.65 -16.78
CA ALA A 360 2.44 31.79 -16.17
C ALA A 360 3.49 32.38 -17.11
N ALA A 361 4.23 31.52 -17.81
CA ALA A 361 5.17 31.95 -18.85
C ALA A 361 4.47 32.65 -20.03
N ALA A 362 3.31 32.16 -20.46
CA ALA A 362 2.51 32.82 -21.49
C ALA A 362 2.04 34.21 -21.06
N LEU A 363 1.53 34.34 -19.83
CA LEU A 363 1.13 35.62 -19.25
C LEU A 363 2.30 36.63 -19.19
N ALA A 364 3.47 36.17 -18.75
CA ALA A 364 4.68 36.97 -18.68
C ALA A 364 5.15 37.42 -20.10
N ALA A 365 5.08 36.51 -21.06
CA ALA A 365 5.42 36.82 -22.47
C ALA A 365 4.44 37.84 -23.11
N ASP A 366 3.13 37.67 -22.90
CA ASP A 366 2.10 38.57 -23.45
C ASP A 366 2.25 40.00 -22.89
N ARG A 367 2.56 40.15 -21.59
CA ARG A 367 2.82 41.44 -20.95
C ARG A 367 4.07 42.14 -21.48
N ARG A 368 5.01 41.38 -22.05
CA ARG A 368 6.32 41.90 -22.57
C ARG A 368 6.40 41.90 -24.08
N ILE A 369 5.36 41.49 -24.79
CA ILE A 369 5.43 41.32 -26.27
C ILE A 369 5.79 42.59 -26.98
N THR A 370 5.31 43.74 -26.51
CA THR A 370 5.62 45.06 -27.10
C THR A 370 7.10 45.39 -26.92
N GLU A 371 7.66 45.21 -25.73
CA GLU A 371 9.10 45.40 -25.43
C GLU A 371 9.95 44.51 -26.32
N LEU A 372 9.60 43.21 -26.40
CA LEU A 372 10.34 42.23 -27.18
C LEU A 372 10.30 42.53 -28.68
N ARG A 373 9.16 43.03 -29.18
CA ARG A 373 9.04 43.46 -30.59
C ARG A 373 9.87 44.69 -30.86
N LEU A 374 9.90 45.66 -29.96
CA LEU A 374 10.74 46.87 -30.08
C LEU A 374 12.24 46.54 -30.10
N LEU A 375 12.67 45.64 -29.23
CA LEU A 375 14.06 45.16 -29.19
C LEU A 375 14.43 44.45 -30.50
N ARG A 376 13.51 43.66 -31.05
CA ARG A 376 13.71 42.98 -32.35
C ARG A 376 13.76 43.96 -33.50
N ALA A 377 12.91 44.98 -33.51
CA ALA A 377 12.94 46.06 -34.49
C ALA A 377 14.27 46.86 -34.45
N ARG A 378 14.92 46.93 -33.30
CA ARG A 378 16.24 47.51 -33.11
C ARG A 378 17.41 46.55 -33.44
N GLY A 379 17.14 45.39 -34.05
CA GLY A 379 18.14 44.47 -34.52
C GLY A 379 18.53 43.34 -33.51
N ALA A 380 17.84 43.22 -32.39
CA ALA A 380 18.15 42.13 -31.46
C ALA A 380 17.77 40.76 -32.05
N GLY A 381 18.76 39.89 -32.20
CA GLY A 381 18.56 38.52 -32.67
C GLY A 381 17.77 37.68 -31.63
N THR A 382 17.06 36.63 -32.10
CA THR A 382 16.28 35.74 -31.25
C THR A 382 17.13 35.00 -30.18
N GLY A 383 18.37 34.63 -30.54
CA GLY A 383 19.31 34.00 -29.62
C GLY A 383 19.79 34.94 -28.52
N TRP A 384 20.01 36.23 -28.82
CA TRP A 384 20.35 37.24 -27.78
C TRP A 384 19.19 37.48 -26.85
N LEU A 385 17.95 37.59 -27.37
CA LEU A 385 16.75 37.70 -26.54
C LEU A 385 16.56 36.48 -25.64
N ALA A 386 16.75 35.28 -26.16
CA ALA A 386 16.67 34.04 -25.37
C ALA A 386 17.68 34.02 -24.24
N ARG A 387 18.98 34.32 -24.53
CA ARG A 387 20.04 34.40 -23.52
C ARG A 387 19.77 35.42 -22.43
N ARG A 388 19.22 36.58 -22.79
CA ARG A 388 18.82 37.62 -21.83
C ARG A 388 17.73 37.14 -20.91
N LEU A 389 16.69 36.45 -21.41
CA LEU A 389 15.57 35.92 -20.63
C LEU A 389 16.01 34.74 -19.76
N LEU A 390 16.93 33.90 -20.25
CA LEU A 390 17.53 32.81 -19.46
C LEU A 390 18.34 33.37 -18.27
N ALA A 391 19.14 34.45 -18.49
CA ALA A 391 19.90 35.09 -17.42
C ALA A 391 18.99 35.73 -16.36
N GLU A 392 17.84 36.27 -16.74
CA GLU A 392 16.83 36.79 -15.81
C GLU A 392 16.24 35.64 -14.96
N GLY A 393 15.88 34.50 -15.58
CA GLY A 393 15.36 33.33 -14.91
C GLY A 393 16.39 32.65 -14.00
N LEU A 394 17.68 32.71 -14.37
CA LEU A 394 18.77 32.20 -13.52
C LEU A 394 18.81 32.87 -12.14
N LEU A 395 18.48 34.15 -12.06
CA LEU A 395 18.51 34.92 -10.83
C LEU A 395 17.17 34.91 -10.05
N THR A 396 16.06 34.57 -10.68
CA THR A 396 14.74 34.59 -10.04
C THR A 396 14.19 33.19 -9.79
N VAL A 397 14.27 32.33 -10.80
CA VAL A 397 13.63 31.00 -10.76
C VAL A 397 14.52 29.98 -10.06
N LEU A 398 15.80 29.87 -10.45
CA LEU A 398 16.67 28.83 -9.90
C LEU A 398 16.97 28.95 -8.41
N PRO A 399 17.23 30.16 -7.84
CA PRO A 399 17.42 30.28 -6.39
C PRO A 399 16.15 29.93 -5.60
N ALA A 400 14.97 30.35 -6.10
CA ALA A 400 13.71 30.01 -5.48
C ALA A 400 13.41 28.51 -5.53
N ALA A 401 13.69 27.86 -6.66
CA ALA A 401 13.55 26.42 -6.80
C ALA A 401 14.55 25.66 -5.90
N ALA A 402 15.80 26.12 -5.79
CA ALA A 402 16.79 25.54 -4.88
C ALA A 402 16.35 25.65 -3.41
N VAL A 403 15.82 26.81 -2.99
CA VAL A 403 15.25 26.97 -1.63
C VAL A 403 14.08 26.04 -1.42
N GLY A 404 13.15 25.93 -2.39
CA GLY A 404 12.01 25.02 -2.29
C GLY A 404 12.46 23.54 -2.16
N THR A 405 13.43 23.11 -2.98
CA THR A 405 14.00 21.75 -2.92
C THR A 405 14.71 21.50 -1.59
N ALA A 406 15.55 22.45 -1.13
CA ALA A 406 16.24 22.34 0.15
C ALA A 406 15.27 22.25 1.33
N THR A 407 14.20 23.04 1.31
CA THR A 407 13.15 23.00 2.32
C THR A 407 12.47 21.63 2.35
N ALA A 408 12.19 21.03 1.18
CA ALA A 408 11.61 19.69 1.10
C ALA A 408 12.56 18.62 1.68
N LEU A 409 13.85 18.69 1.36
CA LEU A 409 14.86 17.76 1.88
C LEU A 409 15.04 17.88 3.41
N LEU A 410 14.94 19.09 3.96
CA LEU A 410 15.04 19.34 5.40
C LEU A 410 13.80 18.86 6.17
N LEU A 411 12.60 19.11 5.63
CA LEU A 411 11.34 18.69 6.26
C LEU A 411 11.09 17.18 6.15
N PHE A 412 11.62 16.58 5.08
CA PHE A 412 11.42 15.17 4.80
C PHE A 412 12.76 14.41 4.70
N PRO A 413 13.55 14.29 5.79
CA PRO A 413 14.82 13.56 5.76
C PRO A 413 14.57 12.10 5.39
N THR A 414 15.22 11.64 4.32
CA THR A 414 15.23 10.25 3.84
C THR A 414 16.64 9.92 3.37
N HIS A 415 16.97 8.65 3.28
CA HIS A 415 18.26 8.24 2.69
C HIS A 415 18.22 8.23 1.14
N ARG A 416 17.04 8.46 0.53
CA ARG A 416 16.81 8.46 -0.91
C ARG A 416 16.54 9.87 -1.41
N HIS A 417 17.52 10.45 -2.07
CA HIS A 417 17.40 11.82 -2.60
C HIS A 417 17.29 11.86 -4.13
N THR A 418 17.64 10.75 -4.82
CA THR A 418 17.78 10.73 -6.28
C THR A 418 16.48 11.05 -7.02
N THR A 419 15.39 10.37 -6.68
CA THR A 419 14.06 10.57 -7.31
C THR A 419 13.53 11.98 -7.08
N ALA A 420 13.65 12.49 -5.85
CA ALA A 420 13.25 13.83 -5.47
C ALA A 420 14.09 14.92 -6.16
N LEU A 421 15.40 14.73 -6.24
CA LEU A 421 16.30 15.66 -6.93
C LEU A 421 16.03 15.66 -8.44
N VAL A 422 15.85 14.50 -9.08
CA VAL A 422 15.52 14.41 -10.50
C VAL A 422 14.19 15.13 -10.79
N ALA A 423 13.16 14.90 -9.97
CA ALA A 423 11.87 15.57 -10.12
C ALA A 423 11.99 17.09 -9.94
N ALA A 424 12.69 17.55 -8.90
CA ALA A 424 12.91 18.96 -8.63
C ALA A 424 13.72 19.64 -9.74
N VAL A 425 14.80 19.02 -10.23
CA VAL A 425 15.61 19.53 -11.34
C VAL A 425 14.80 19.62 -12.63
N THR A 426 14.00 18.58 -12.93
CA THR A 426 13.16 18.56 -14.15
C THR A 426 12.15 19.71 -14.12
N VAL A 427 11.45 19.91 -12.99
CA VAL A 427 10.47 20.98 -12.82
C VAL A 427 11.16 22.36 -12.81
N SER A 428 12.33 22.48 -12.20
CA SER A 428 13.11 23.72 -12.18
C SER A 428 13.59 24.13 -13.59
N LEU A 429 14.05 23.15 -14.38
CA LEU A 429 14.43 23.36 -15.79
C LEU A 429 13.21 23.76 -16.61
N LEU A 430 12.07 23.12 -16.41
CA LEU A 430 10.83 23.49 -17.10
C LEU A 430 10.41 24.92 -16.74
N ALA A 431 10.42 25.30 -15.47
CA ALA A 431 10.11 26.64 -15.01
C ALA A 431 11.07 27.70 -15.59
N TRP A 432 12.37 27.37 -15.65
CA TRP A 432 13.40 28.25 -16.19
C TRP A 432 13.28 28.42 -17.70
N LEU A 433 12.99 27.34 -18.46
CA LEU A 433 12.91 27.36 -19.92
C LEU A 433 11.55 27.82 -20.46
N ALA A 434 10.46 27.67 -19.71
CA ALA A 434 9.11 27.93 -20.18
C ALA A 434 8.94 29.37 -20.71
N PHE A 435 9.45 30.38 -19.99
CA PHE A 435 9.32 31.79 -20.39
C PHE A 435 10.15 32.14 -21.62
N PRO A 436 11.46 31.85 -21.71
CA PRO A 436 12.26 32.12 -22.93
C PRO A 436 11.72 31.42 -24.17
N VAL A 437 11.34 30.16 -24.05
CA VAL A 437 10.76 29.38 -25.14
C VAL A 437 9.44 30.02 -25.62
N ARG A 438 8.55 30.35 -24.68
CA ARG A 438 7.28 30.99 -25.03
C ARG A 438 7.45 32.36 -25.67
N ALA A 439 8.39 33.18 -25.17
CA ALA A 439 8.70 34.49 -25.73
C ALA A 439 9.24 34.38 -27.17
N VAL A 440 10.16 33.46 -27.44
CA VAL A 440 10.69 33.21 -28.81
C VAL A 440 9.58 32.70 -29.74
N LEU A 441 8.72 31.79 -29.26
CA LEU A 441 7.60 31.29 -30.07
C LEU A 441 6.57 32.40 -30.37
N ALA A 442 6.32 33.34 -29.48
CA ALA A 442 5.41 34.47 -29.67
C ALA A 442 5.92 35.49 -30.73
N LEU A 443 7.23 35.50 -30.96
CA LEU A 443 7.88 36.34 -32.00
C LEU A 443 7.90 35.71 -33.40
N ARG A 444 7.52 34.42 -33.53
CA ARG A 444 7.47 33.73 -34.85
C ARG A 444 6.23 34.15 -35.65
N PRO A 445 6.31 34.17 -36.99
CA PRO A 445 5.17 34.55 -37.85
C PRO A 445 4.03 33.49 -37.69
N PRO A 446 2.75 33.92 -37.64
CA PRO A 446 1.60 33.06 -37.34
C PRO A 446 1.35 31.97 -38.40
N LYS A 447 1.76 32.16 -39.65
CA LYS A 447 1.55 31.19 -40.78
C LYS A 447 2.27 29.84 -40.56
N ALA A 448 3.45 29.85 -39.93
CA ALA A 448 4.22 28.60 -39.65
C ALA A 448 3.59 27.75 -38.51
N ALA A 449 2.90 28.36 -37.58
CA ALA A 449 2.27 27.67 -36.45
C ALA A 449 0.96 26.94 -36.86
N ALA A 450 0.21 27.49 -37.80
CA ALA A 450 -1.06 26.93 -38.25
C ALA A 450 -0.92 25.56 -38.96
N ARG A 451 0.17 25.38 -39.72
CA ARG A 451 0.44 24.17 -40.51
C ARG A 451 0.93 22.97 -39.66
N ARG A 452 1.53 23.25 -38.49
CA ARG A 452 2.10 22.20 -37.58
C ARG A 452 1.12 21.68 -36.54
N ARG A 453 0.00 22.38 -36.30
CA ARG A 453 -1.00 21.99 -35.30
C ARG A 453 -1.62 20.61 -35.57
N PRO A 454 -2.19 20.30 -36.75
CA PRO A 454 -2.82 19.01 -36.97
C PRO A 454 -1.83 17.85 -36.83
N MET A 455 -0.55 18.07 -37.23
CA MET A 455 0.49 17.07 -37.05
C MET A 455 0.78 16.80 -35.59
N ALA A 456 0.90 17.84 -34.74
CA ALA A 456 1.11 17.68 -33.29
C ALA A 456 -0.08 16.97 -32.63
N GLU A 457 -1.29 17.26 -33.04
CA GLU A 457 -2.51 16.60 -32.52
C GLU A 457 -2.56 15.12 -32.91
N LEU A 458 -2.17 14.77 -34.15
CA LEU A 458 -2.04 13.38 -34.59
C LEU A 458 -0.95 12.61 -33.83
N VAL A 459 0.18 13.24 -33.55
CA VAL A 459 1.25 12.64 -32.75
C VAL A 459 0.77 12.36 -31.33
N VAL A 460 0.06 13.29 -30.66
CA VAL A 460 -0.52 13.08 -29.35
C VAL A 460 -1.51 11.92 -29.38
N LEU A 461 -2.39 11.87 -30.37
CA LEU A 461 -3.36 10.78 -30.50
C LEU A 461 -2.66 9.43 -30.72
N ALA A 462 -1.66 9.38 -31.59
CA ALA A 462 -0.88 8.16 -31.84
C ALA A 462 -0.14 7.66 -30.58
N LEU A 463 0.47 8.59 -29.81
CA LEU A 463 1.11 8.27 -28.53
C LEU A 463 0.09 7.77 -27.50
N THR A 464 -1.11 8.38 -27.46
CA THR A 464 -2.19 7.95 -26.58
C THR A 464 -2.64 6.52 -26.89
N VAL A 465 -2.89 6.24 -28.17
CA VAL A 465 -3.26 4.89 -28.63
C VAL A 465 -2.15 3.89 -28.33
N ALA A 466 -0.88 4.25 -28.60
CA ALA A 466 0.26 3.39 -28.31
C ALA A 466 0.38 3.09 -26.80
N ALA A 467 0.24 4.11 -25.94
CA ALA A 467 0.30 3.95 -24.49
C ALA A 467 -0.83 3.04 -23.95
N VAL A 468 -2.07 3.25 -24.43
CA VAL A 468 -3.23 2.43 -24.02
C VAL A 468 -3.11 0.99 -24.53
N THR A 469 -2.68 0.78 -25.77
CA THR A 469 -2.50 -0.59 -26.32
C THR A 469 -1.38 -1.32 -25.62
N GLN A 470 -0.29 -0.63 -25.28
CA GLN A 470 0.83 -1.19 -24.53
C GLN A 470 0.39 -1.60 -23.11
N ALA A 471 -0.33 -0.71 -22.40
CA ALA A 471 -0.87 -1.00 -21.09
C ALA A 471 -1.80 -2.24 -21.09
N ARG A 472 -2.66 -2.37 -22.11
CA ARG A 472 -3.56 -3.53 -22.25
C ARG A 472 -2.85 -4.83 -22.59
N ARG A 473 -1.75 -4.78 -23.38
CA ARG A 473 -1.03 -5.98 -23.82
C ARG A 473 -0.12 -6.55 -22.73
N ARG A 474 0.52 -5.69 -21.93
CA ARG A 474 1.49 -6.11 -20.91
C ARG A 474 0.88 -6.31 -19.52
N GLY A 475 -0.34 -5.83 -19.26
CA GLY A 475 -0.85 -5.70 -17.90
C GLY A 475 -0.10 -4.60 -17.13
N VAL A 476 -0.51 -4.37 -15.88
CA VAL A 476 0.04 -3.29 -15.03
C VAL A 476 1.17 -3.79 -14.13
N THR A 477 1.37 -5.10 -14.05
CA THR A 477 2.39 -5.71 -13.18
C THR A 477 3.42 -6.49 -13.97
N PRO A 478 4.50 -5.85 -14.47
CA PRO A 478 5.69 -6.60 -14.85
C PRO A 478 6.44 -6.96 -13.56
N VAL A 479 6.48 -8.22 -13.24
CA VAL A 479 7.33 -8.75 -12.18
C VAL A 479 8.79 -8.48 -12.57
N GLY A 480 9.47 -7.60 -11.82
CA GLY A 480 10.94 -7.44 -11.89
C GLY A 480 11.49 -6.21 -12.65
N GLU A 481 10.71 -5.45 -13.37
CA GLU A 481 11.14 -4.20 -14.01
C GLU A 481 10.46 -3.00 -13.36
N GLY A 482 11.20 -1.87 -13.22
CA GLY A 482 10.69 -0.63 -12.60
C GLY A 482 9.45 -0.08 -13.33
N ILE A 483 8.86 0.98 -12.78
CA ILE A 483 7.64 1.64 -13.28
C ILE A 483 7.71 1.88 -14.80
N ASP A 484 6.79 1.30 -15.57
CA ASP A 484 6.69 1.58 -17.01
C ASP A 484 6.23 3.04 -17.22
N PRO A 485 7.10 3.92 -17.79
CA PRO A 485 6.78 5.32 -17.96
C PRO A 485 5.57 5.55 -18.89
N LEU A 486 5.29 4.63 -19.80
CA LEU A 486 4.14 4.73 -20.71
C LEU A 486 2.81 4.49 -19.96
N LEU A 487 2.81 3.60 -18.97
CA LEU A 487 1.64 3.33 -18.16
C LEU A 487 1.24 4.56 -17.33
N VAL A 488 2.24 5.20 -16.68
CA VAL A 488 2.02 6.42 -15.90
C VAL A 488 1.62 7.60 -16.82
N ALA A 489 2.14 7.63 -18.03
CA ALA A 489 1.80 8.65 -19.02
C ALA A 489 0.43 8.46 -19.67
N ALA A 490 -0.15 7.25 -19.66
CA ALA A 490 -1.41 6.96 -20.35
C ALA A 490 -2.59 7.83 -19.89
N PRO A 491 -2.90 8.01 -18.58
CA PRO A 491 -3.94 8.94 -18.13
C PRO A 491 -3.66 10.39 -18.52
N LEU A 492 -2.39 10.82 -18.49
CA LEU A 492 -1.97 12.17 -18.89
C LEU A 492 -2.17 12.41 -20.40
N LEU A 493 -1.83 11.42 -21.23
CA LEU A 493 -2.01 11.47 -22.67
C LEU A 493 -3.50 11.45 -23.05
N LEU A 494 -4.31 10.65 -22.37
CA LEU A 494 -5.77 10.67 -22.51
C LEU A 494 -6.35 12.04 -22.17
N ALA A 495 -5.90 12.64 -21.06
CA ALA A 495 -6.34 13.96 -20.66
C ALA A 495 -5.87 15.05 -21.64
N LEU A 496 -4.66 14.94 -22.18
CA LEU A 496 -4.15 15.85 -23.22
C LEU A 496 -4.98 15.74 -24.52
N THR A 497 -5.29 14.52 -24.96
CA THR A 497 -6.15 14.26 -26.12
C THR A 497 -7.56 14.81 -25.88
N GLY A 498 -8.12 14.57 -24.70
CA GLY A 498 -9.43 15.12 -24.28
C GLY A 498 -9.45 16.64 -24.27
N ALA A 499 -8.37 17.29 -23.81
CA ALA A 499 -8.25 18.75 -23.80
C ALA A 499 -8.18 19.35 -25.21
N VAL A 500 -7.46 18.70 -26.12
CA VAL A 500 -7.38 19.09 -27.53
C VAL A 500 -8.76 18.97 -28.21
N LEU A 501 -9.46 17.86 -27.95
CA LEU A 501 -10.82 17.63 -28.44
C LEU A 501 -11.80 18.66 -27.85
N LEU A 502 -11.76 18.87 -26.54
CA LEU A 502 -12.64 19.83 -25.86
C LEU A 502 -12.41 21.27 -26.36
N ALA A 503 -11.14 21.66 -26.61
CA ALA A 503 -10.82 22.98 -27.18
C ALA A 503 -11.37 23.19 -28.59
N ARG A 504 -11.57 22.12 -29.35
CA ARG A 504 -12.25 22.17 -30.65
C ARG A 504 -13.78 22.21 -30.52
N LEU A 505 -14.32 21.52 -29.53
CA LEU A 505 -15.77 21.45 -29.27
C LEU A 505 -16.30 22.69 -28.52
N GLN A 506 -15.46 23.35 -27.72
CA GLN A 506 -15.85 24.50 -26.88
C GLN A 506 -16.62 25.58 -27.66
N PRO A 507 -16.18 26.07 -28.82
CA PRO A 507 -16.92 27.14 -29.53
C PRO A 507 -18.30 26.65 -30.01
N LEU A 508 -18.49 25.36 -30.25
CA LEU A 508 -19.78 24.76 -30.57
C LEU A 508 -20.67 24.67 -29.34
N LEU A 509 -20.13 24.08 -28.25
CA LEU A 509 -20.87 23.80 -27.02
C LEU A 509 -21.28 25.08 -26.29
N VAL A 510 -20.41 26.11 -26.21
CA VAL A 510 -20.74 27.42 -25.61
C VAL A 510 -21.48 28.34 -26.60
N GLY A 511 -21.27 28.13 -27.91
CA GLY A 511 -21.95 28.88 -28.96
C GLY A 511 -23.45 28.59 -29.00
N LEU A 512 -23.92 27.40 -28.68
CA LEU A 512 -25.35 27.05 -28.63
C LEU A 512 -26.10 27.89 -27.57
N PRO A 513 -25.68 27.89 -26.27
CA PRO A 513 -26.27 28.76 -25.26
C PRO A 513 -26.16 30.24 -25.59
N ALA A 514 -25.05 30.66 -26.24
CA ALA A 514 -24.87 32.04 -26.66
C ALA A 514 -25.90 32.45 -27.74
N ARG A 515 -26.21 31.56 -28.69
CA ARG A 515 -27.27 31.80 -29.71
C ARG A 515 -28.66 31.82 -29.08
N TRP A 516 -28.91 30.99 -28.09
CA TRP A 516 -30.17 30.94 -27.36
C TRP A 516 -30.38 32.20 -26.52
N SER A 517 -29.31 32.70 -25.85
CA SER A 517 -29.35 33.97 -25.10
C SER A 517 -29.57 35.20 -25.98
N ALA A 518 -29.17 35.15 -27.27
CA ALA A 518 -29.45 36.21 -28.25
C ALA A 518 -30.94 36.41 -28.52
N ARG A 519 -31.78 35.38 -28.26
CA ARG A 519 -33.24 35.44 -28.43
C ARG A 519 -33.98 35.91 -27.17
N ARG A 520 -33.27 36.17 -26.05
CA ARG A 520 -33.81 36.66 -24.79
C ARG A 520 -33.32 38.06 -24.48
N SER A 521 -34.11 38.81 -23.76
CA SER A 521 -33.78 40.16 -23.33
C SER A 521 -32.77 40.17 -22.18
N GLY A 522 -31.46 39.97 -22.47
CA GLY A 522 -30.44 39.98 -21.42
C GLY A 522 -29.06 40.28 -21.99
N ALA A 523 -28.70 41.56 -22.13
CA ALA A 523 -27.41 41.97 -22.68
C ALA A 523 -26.20 41.39 -21.95
N VAL A 524 -26.29 41.20 -20.64
CA VAL A 524 -25.19 40.70 -19.77
C VAL A 524 -24.86 39.22 -20.06
N THR A 525 -25.90 38.38 -20.13
CA THR A 525 -25.74 36.94 -20.40
C THR A 525 -25.31 36.71 -21.86
N PHE A 526 -25.86 37.45 -22.79
CA PHE A 526 -25.46 37.39 -24.20
C PHE A 526 -23.99 37.79 -24.40
N LEU A 527 -23.56 38.93 -23.86
CA LEU A 527 -22.17 39.39 -23.99
C LEU A 527 -21.20 38.44 -23.29
N GLY A 528 -21.55 37.91 -22.08
CA GLY A 528 -20.72 36.97 -21.37
C GLY A 528 -20.53 35.64 -22.10
N LEU A 529 -21.61 35.00 -22.56
CA LEU A 529 -21.58 33.73 -23.31
C LEU A 529 -20.95 33.86 -24.69
N THR A 530 -21.19 34.99 -25.41
CA THR A 530 -20.51 35.20 -26.69
C THR A 530 -19.01 35.40 -26.56
N ARG A 531 -18.54 36.02 -25.49
CA ARG A 531 -17.10 36.13 -25.19
C ARG A 531 -16.51 34.80 -24.73
N ALA A 532 -17.22 34.03 -23.91
CA ALA A 532 -16.83 32.69 -23.55
C ALA A 532 -16.70 31.75 -24.76
N ALA A 533 -17.60 31.88 -25.76
CA ALA A 533 -17.57 31.10 -26.98
C ALA A 533 -16.42 31.49 -27.94
N ARG A 534 -16.15 32.82 -28.06
CA ARG A 534 -15.12 33.33 -28.97
C ARG A 534 -13.70 33.28 -28.39
N GLY A 535 -13.56 33.07 -27.07
CA GLY A 535 -12.29 33.10 -26.36
C GLY A 535 -11.73 34.52 -26.14
N GLY A 536 -10.59 34.61 -25.45
CA GLY A 536 -9.93 35.88 -25.12
C GLY A 536 -9.31 36.61 -26.34
N PRO A 537 -8.40 37.61 -26.10
CA PRO A 537 -7.75 38.39 -27.12
C PRO A 537 -7.13 37.53 -28.23
N GLY A 538 -7.61 37.67 -29.44
CA GLY A 538 -7.23 36.86 -30.59
C GLY A 538 -8.20 35.75 -31.00
N GLY A 539 -9.40 35.66 -30.35
CA GLY A 539 -10.51 34.79 -30.79
C GLY A 539 -10.31 33.30 -30.62
N ARG A 540 -9.43 32.87 -29.68
CA ARG A 540 -9.15 31.47 -29.44
C ARG A 540 -9.26 31.11 -27.96
N PRO A 541 -9.93 29.98 -27.58
CA PRO A 541 -9.99 29.52 -26.21
C PRO A 541 -8.60 29.22 -25.64
N SER A 542 -8.41 29.50 -24.36
CA SER A 542 -7.14 29.19 -23.68
C SER A 542 -7.04 27.67 -23.48
N VAL A 543 -6.46 26.98 -24.48
CA VAL A 543 -6.23 25.53 -24.43
C VAL A 543 -5.49 25.12 -23.17
N LEU A 544 -4.56 25.96 -22.68
CA LEU A 544 -3.79 25.69 -21.47
C LEU A 544 -4.66 25.67 -20.20
N LEU A 545 -5.67 26.56 -20.10
CA LEU A 545 -6.60 26.53 -18.97
C LEU A 545 -7.44 25.25 -18.98
N LEU A 546 -8.05 24.96 -20.16
CA LEU A 546 -8.84 23.73 -20.31
C LEU A 546 -8.01 22.50 -20.01
N LEU A 547 -6.77 22.46 -20.49
CA LEU A 547 -5.84 21.36 -20.24
C LEU A 547 -5.51 21.22 -18.73
N ALA A 548 -5.22 22.35 -18.04
CA ALA A 548 -4.93 22.31 -16.60
C ALA A 548 -6.10 21.78 -15.78
N LEU A 549 -7.32 22.29 -16.05
CA LEU A 549 -8.52 21.87 -15.33
C LEU A 549 -8.92 20.43 -15.67
N LEU A 550 -8.82 20.04 -16.94
CA LEU A 550 -9.18 18.70 -17.39
C LEU A 550 -8.20 17.66 -16.85
N LEU A 551 -6.88 17.96 -16.86
CA LEU A 551 -5.87 17.13 -16.19
C LEU A 551 -6.14 16.99 -14.70
N ALA A 552 -6.48 18.10 -14.04
CA ALA A 552 -6.76 18.10 -12.60
C ALA A 552 -7.94 17.18 -12.26
N VAL A 553 -9.09 17.34 -12.96
CA VAL A 553 -10.25 16.47 -12.74
C VAL A 553 -9.98 15.05 -13.19
N GLY A 554 -9.38 14.86 -14.36
CA GLY A 554 -9.14 13.53 -14.93
C GLY A 554 -8.24 12.66 -14.03
N CYS A 555 -7.12 13.23 -13.56
CA CYS A 555 -6.20 12.50 -12.68
C CYS A 555 -6.79 12.29 -11.27
N ALA A 556 -7.46 13.28 -10.69
CA ALA A 556 -8.10 13.14 -9.40
C ALA A 556 -9.25 12.13 -9.42
N ALA A 557 -10.09 12.17 -10.46
CA ALA A 557 -11.21 11.24 -10.63
C ALA A 557 -10.75 9.81 -10.92
N PHE A 558 -9.74 9.62 -11.79
CA PHE A 558 -9.17 8.30 -12.05
C PHE A 558 -8.56 7.70 -10.78
N GLY A 559 -7.73 8.46 -10.06
CA GLY A 559 -7.11 7.98 -8.83
C GLY A 559 -8.10 7.73 -7.70
N SER A 560 -9.14 8.57 -7.53
CA SER A 560 -10.19 8.32 -6.53
C SER A 560 -11.05 7.09 -6.88
N THR A 561 -11.24 6.79 -8.17
CA THR A 561 -11.90 5.56 -8.61
C THR A 561 -11.02 4.34 -8.33
N ALA A 562 -9.71 4.45 -8.55
CA ALA A 562 -8.76 3.40 -8.20
C ALA A 562 -8.74 3.11 -6.69
N LEU A 563 -8.73 4.16 -5.85
CA LEU A 563 -8.77 4.03 -4.40
C LEU A 563 -10.10 3.41 -3.92
N ALA A 564 -11.23 3.85 -4.48
CA ALA A 564 -12.55 3.25 -4.19
C ALA A 564 -12.63 1.79 -4.67
N GLY A 565 -11.97 1.45 -5.80
CA GLY A 565 -11.79 0.09 -6.27
C GLY A 565 -11.05 -0.77 -5.25
N VAL A 566 -9.91 -0.30 -4.74
CA VAL A 566 -9.15 -1.00 -3.69
C VAL A 566 -10.01 -1.24 -2.44
N THR A 567 -10.80 -0.26 -1.99
CA THR A 567 -11.69 -0.45 -0.82
C THR A 567 -12.81 -1.46 -1.09
N ALA A 568 -13.35 -1.49 -2.29
CA ALA A 568 -14.36 -2.46 -2.69
C ALA A 568 -13.78 -3.89 -2.78
N GLU A 569 -12.59 -4.04 -3.36
CA GLU A 569 -11.88 -5.32 -3.44
C GLU A 569 -11.46 -5.84 -2.07
N ARG A 570 -11.09 -4.97 -1.13
CA ARG A 570 -10.84 -5.36 0.28
C ARG A 570 -12.09 -5.92 0.93
N ALA A 571 -13.24 -5.30 0.73
CA ALA A 571 -14.49 -5.82 1.26
C ALA A 571 -14.83 -7.19 0.66
N ALA A 572 -14.53 -7.41 -0.62
CA ALA A 572 -14.66 -8.71 -1.26
C ALA A 572 -13.65 -9.74 -0.71
N ALA A 573 -12.39 -9.33 -0.54
CA ALA A 573 -11.35 -10.19 0.03
C ALA A 573 -11.59 -10.55 1.48
N ALA A 574 -12.10 -9.61 2.29
CA ALA A 574 -12.49 -9.88 3.67
C ALA A 574 -13.58 -10.96 3.73
N ARG A 575 -14.62 -10.85 2.89
CA ARG A 575 -15.66 -11.89 2.77
C ARG A 575 -15.09 -13.22 2.26
N TYR A 576 -14.21 -13.17 1.28
CA TYR A 576 -13.52 -14.36 0.78
C TYR A 576 -12.69 -15.03 1.87
N ARG A 577 -11.93 -14.25 2.67
CA ARG A 577 -11.09 -14.74 3.77
C ARG A 577 -11.91 -15.33 4.92
N VAL A 578 -13.05 -14.70 5.25
CA VAL A 578 -13.93 -15.16 6.33
C VAL A 578 -14.83 -16.30 5.87
N GLY A 579 -15.22 -16.34 4.59
CA GLY A 579 -16.17 -17.28 4.02
C GLY A 579 -17.61 -16.78 4.04
N GLY A 580 -17.81 -15.51 4.42
CA GLY A 580 -19.11 -14.85 4.52
C GLY A 580 -18.97 -13.45 5.12
N ASP A 581 -20.08 -12.84 5.52
CA ASP A 581 -20.00 -11.57 6.26
C ASP A 581 -19.81 -11.80 7.77
N ALA A 582 -20.27 -12.93 8.31
CA ALA A 582 -19.99 -13.37 9.68
C ALA A 582 -19.94 -14.90 9.76
N VAL A 583 -18.99 -15.41 10.53
CA VAL A 583 -18.83 -16.85 10.82
C VAL A 583 -18.57 -17.02 12.31
N VAL A 584 -19.36 -17.86 12.95
CA VAL A 584 -19.17 -18.31 14.35
C VAL A 584 -18.94 -19.81 14.33
N ARG A 585 -17.79 -20.26 14.87
CA ARG A 585 -17.44 -21.68 14.95
C ARG A 585 -17.21 -22.09 16.40
N SER A 586 -17.74 -23.25 16.80
CA SER A 586 -17.38 -23.84 18.09
C SER A 586 -15.89 -24.21 18.12
N THR A 587 -15.15 -23.81 19.17
CA THR A 587 -13.70 -24.08 19.32
C THR A 587 -13.41 -25.42 19.99
N ALA A 588 -14.39 -25.98 20.72
CA ALA A 588 -14.27 -27.33 21.25
C ALA A 588 -14.81 -28.35 20.23
N PRO A 589 -14.49 -29.64 20.33
CA PRO A 589 -15.18 -30.67 19.57
C PRO A 589 -16.66 -30.70 20.03
N GLY A 590 -17.41 -29.70 19.63
CA GLY A 590 -18.74 -29.40 20.06
C GLY A 590 -19.65 -29.01 18.90
N THR A 591 -20.89 -28.86 19.24
CA THR A 591 -21.94 -28.44 18.33
C THR A 591 -22.33 -27.00 18.63
N LEU A 592 -23.06 -26.35 17.77
CA LEU A 592 -23.70 -25.08 18.08
C LEU A 592 -24.68 -25.25 19.25
N PRO A 593 -24.73 -24.32 20.20
CA PRO A 593 -25.72 -24.34 21.27
C PRO A 593 -27.14 -24.33 20.71
N ALA A 594 -28.05 -25.07 21.38
CA ALA A 594 -29.44 -25.13 20.96
C ALA A 594 -30.09 -23.73 20.88
N GLY A 595 -30.78 -23.44 19.78
CA GLY A 595 -31.43 -22.14 19.54
C GLY A 595 -30.50 -21.00 19.14
N PHE A 596 -29.16 -21.20 19.12
CA PHE A 596 -28.18 -20.16 18.73
C PHE A 596 -28.39 -19.71 17.28
N ALA A 597 -28.49 -20.66 16.33
CA ALA A 597 -28.61 -20.35 14.93
C ALA A 597 -29.90 -19.53 14.62
N GLU A 598 -30.99 -19.83 15.28
CA GLU A 598 -32.28 -19.14 15.15
C GLU A 598 -32.24 -17.73 15.76
N ALA A 599 -31.58 -17.59 16.92
CA ALA A 599 -31.40 -16.30 17.57
C ALA A 599 -30.47 -15.40 16.76
N ALA A 600 -29.39 -15.94 16.23
CA ALA A 600 -28.45 -15.23 15.36
C ALA A 600 -29.07 -14.81 14.02
N ALA A 601 -29.94 -15.64 13.44
CA ALA A 601 -30.65 -15.30 12.22
C ALA A 601 -31.59 -14.08 12.36
N ARG A 602 -32.05 -13.79 13.57
CA ARG A 602 -32.93 -12.64 13.89
C ARG A 602 -32.17 -11.33 14.15
N LEU A 603 -30.87 -11.37 14.19
CA LEU A 603 -30.07 -10.16 14.43
C LEU A 603 -30.22 -9.15 13.28
N PRO A 604 -30.17 -7.84 13.59
CA PRO A 604 -30.22 -6.81 12.59
C PRO A 604 -29.12 -6.94 11.55
N GLY A 605 -29.46 -6.82 10.28
CA GLY A 605 -28.52 -6.87 9.17
C GLY A 605 -28.23 -8.26 8.59
N VAL A 606 -28.68 -9.34 9.23
CA VAL A 606 -28.59 -10.69 8.66
C VAL A 606 -29.56 -10.81 7.49
N ARG A 607 -29.07 -11.23 6.32
CA ARG A 607 -29.87 -11.48 5.12
C ARG A 607 -30.13 -12.96 4.94
N THR A 608 -29.05 -13.73 4.81
CA THR A 608 -29.10 -15.18 4.69
C THR A 608 -28.18 -15.74 5.75
N SER A 609 -28.64 -16.75 6.49
CA SER A 609 -27.82 -17.45 7.46
C SER A 609 -28.16 -18.93 7.53
N LEU A 610 -27.18 -19.74 7.87
CA LEU A 610 -27.39 -21.18 8.01
C LEU A 610 -26.38 -21.78 8.98
N PRO A 611 -26.78 -22.87 9.67
CA PRO A 611 -25.87 -23.75 10.38
C PRO A 611 -25.19 -24.71 9.40
N VAL A 612 -23.89 -24.98 9.63
CA VAL A 612 -23.05 -25.84 8.78
C VAL A 612 -22.30 -26.82 9.68
N ARG A 613 -22.20 -28.07 9.26
CA ARG A 613 -21.27 -29.04 9.85
C ARG A 613 -19.96 -29.04 9.09
N THR A 614 -18.85 -28.87 9.77
CA THR A 614 -17.52 -28.96 9.22
C THR A 614 -16.70 -29.99 10.00
N ASP A 615 -16.09 -30.93 9.30
CA ASP A 615 -15.16 -31.91 9.87
C ASP A 615 -13.88 -31.96 9.03
N ASP A 616 -12.76 -31.73 9.69
CA ASP A 616 -11.46 -31.62 9.02
C ASP A 616 -10.70 -32.96 9.04
N GLY A 617 -9.94 -33.24 7.97
CA GLY A 617 -9.01 -34.37 7.88
C GLY A 617 -9.69 -35.75 7.95
N LEU A 618 -10.90 -35.91 7.41
CA LEU A 618 -11.58 -37.19 7.32
C LEU A 618 -10.91 -38.10 6.28
N THR A 619 -11.01 -39.40 6.45
CA THR A 619 -10.49 -40.39 5.49
C THR A 619 -11.56 -40.67 4.44
N LEU A 620 -11.22 -40.42 3.18
CA LEU A 620 -11.99 -40.76 2.01
C LEU A 620 -11.33 -41.95 1.29
N THR A 621 -12.06 -43.04 1.05
CA THR A 621 -11.55 -44.20 0.36
C THR A 621 -12.34 -44.44 -0.94
N SER A 622 -11.63 -44.54 -2.06
CA SER A 622 -12.28 -44.88 -3.33
C SER A 622 -12.56 -46.39 -3.42
N GLU A 623 -13.47 -46.79 -4.29
CA GLU A 623 -13.77 -48.22 -4.56
C GLU A 623 -12.53 -49.01 -5.06
N ASN A 624 -11.55 -48.31 -5.64
CA ASN A 624 -10.31 -48.91 -6.15
C ASN A 624 -9.22 -48.99 -5.08
N GLY A 625 -9.52 -48.70 -3.81
CA GLY A 625 -8.58 -48.87 -2.68
C GLY A 625 -7.67 -47.65 -2.42
N GLY A 626 -7.74 -46.59 -3.21
CA GLY A 626 -7.05 -45.32 -2.94
C GLY A 626 -7.66 -44.57 -1.75
N TRP A 627 -6.86 -43.95 -0.93
CA TRP A 627 -7.32 -43.15 0.17
C TRP A 627 -6.77 -41.72 0.11
N SER A 628 -7.53 -40.75 0.60
CA SER A 628 -7.16 -39.34 0.69
C SER A 628 -7.71 -38.75 1.98
N GLN A 629 -7.03 -37.76 2.55
CA GLN A 629 -7.63 -36.93 3.59
C GLN A 629 -8.47 -35.84 2.94
N VAL A 630 -9.66 -35.59 3.50
CA VAL A 630 -10.59 -34.57 2.99
C VAL A 630 -11.23 -33.81 4.15
N ASN A 631 -11.68 -32.61 3.86
CA ASN A 631 -12.56 -31.85 4.75
C ASN A 631 -14.00 -32.01 4.30
N LEU A 632 -14.89 -32.33 5.23
CA LEU A 632 -16.33 -32.41 4.98
C LEU A 632 -16.98 -31.07 5.28
N VAL A 633 -17.86 -30.66 4.40
CA VAL A 633 -18.79 -29.54 4.60
C VAL A 633 -20.22 -30.04 4.30
N ALA A 634 -21.06 -30.05 5.29
CA ALA A 634 -22.48 -30.44 5.13
C ALA A 634 -23.38 -29.26 5.53
N ALA A 635 -24.22 -28.86 4.60
CA ALA A 635 -25.08 -27.69 4.75
C ALA A 635 -26.35 -27.79 3.91
N ASP A 636 -27.37 -26.96 4.22
CA ASP A 636 -28.50 -26.77 3.32
C ASP A 636 -28.02 -26.15 1.99
N PRO A 637 -28.23 -26.82 0.84
CA PRO A 637 -27.66 -26.43 -0.43
C PRO A 637 -28.04 -25.03 -0.92
N GLU A 638 -29.30 -24.61 -0.77
CA GLU A 638 -29.81 -23.33 -1.31
C GLU A 638 -29.18 -22.11 -0.60
N PRO A 639 -29.32 -21.96 0.74
CA PRO A 639 -28.68 -20.83 1.44
C PRO A 639 -27.16 -20.90 1.39
N TYR A 640 -26.56 -22.09 1.35
CA TYR A 640 -25.11 -22.23 1.22
C TYR A 640 -24.58 -21.75 -0.13
N ALA A 641 -25.28 -22.02 -1.23
CA ALA A 641 -24.94 -21.50 -2.55
C ALA A 641 -25.00 -19.96 -2.61
N GLU A 642 -25.94 -19.35 -1.88
CA GLU A 642 -25.99 -17.88 -1.76
C GLU A 642 -24.82 -17.31 -0.97
N VAL A 643 -24.46 -17.95 0.15
CA VAL A 643 -23.26 -17.59 0.92
C VAL A 643 -22.00 -17.75 0.06
N ALA A 644 -21.83 -18.84 -0.67
CA ALA A 644 -20.69 -19.09 -1.54
C ALA A 644 -20.53 -17.99 -2.60
N ARG A 645 -21.62 -17.63 -3.25
CA ARG A 645 -21.66 -16.56 -4.26
C ARG A 645 -21.32 -15.20 -3.66
N THR A 646 -21.90 -14.87 -2.51
CA THR A 646 -21.66 -13.58 -1.82
C THR A 646 -20.24 -13.47 -1.30
N ALA A 647 -19.65 -14.57 -0.81
CA ALA A 647 -18.27 -14.65 -0.36
C ALA A 647 -17.25 -14.72 -1.51
N GLY A 648 -17.70 -14.89 -2.76
CA GLY A 648 -16.83 -15.09 -3.92
C GLY A 648 -16.11 -16.45 -3.92
N ARG A 649 -16.63 -17.43 -3.17
CA ARG A 649 -16.05 -18.77 -3.01
C ARG A 649 -16.77 -19.82 -3.84
N GLY A 650 -16.77 -19.62 -5.16
CA GLY A 650 -17.35 -20.55 -6.12
C GLY A 650 -18.87 -20.35 -6.30
N THR A 651 -19.34 -20.97 -7.35
CA THR A 651 -20.76 -21.09 -7.66
C THR A 651 -21.05 -22.54 -7.96
N PHE A 652 -22.13 -23.07 -7.43
CA PHE A 652 -22.61 -24.39 -7.74
C PHE A 652 -24.14 -24.38 -7.83
N ASP A 653 -24.68 -25.35 -8.54
CA ASP A 653 -26.14 -25.54 -8.62
C ASP A 653 -26.59 -26.33 -7.38
N PRO A 654 -27.41 -25.77 -6.48
CA PRO A 654 -27.86 -26.46 -5.28
C PRO A 654 -28.70 -27.69 -5.61
N ALA A 655 -29.34 -27.78 -6.78
CA ALA A 655 -30.13 -28.93 -7.22
C ALA A 655 -29.27 -30.20 -7.42
N LEU A 656 -27.96 -30.07 -7.60
CA LEU A 656 -27.06 -31.21 -7.69
C LEU A 656 -26.90 -31.95 -6.35
N LEU A 657 -27.07 -31.26 -5.22
CA LEU A 657 -27.01 -31.83 -3.89
C LEU A 657 -28.38 -32.23 -3.38
N GLY A 658 -29.10 -33.07 -4.16
CA GLY A 658 -30.39 -33.60 -3.81
C GLY A 658 -30.36 -34.69 -2.71
N PRO A 659 -31.51 -35.30 -2.37
CA PRO A 659 -31.58 -36.35 -1.38
C PRO A 659 -30.80 -37.62 -1.81
N ALA A 660 -30.30 -38.37 -0.85
CA ALA A 660 -29.61 -39.62 -1.10
C ALA A 660 -30.43 -40.60 -1.96
N LYS A 661 -29.80 -41.27 -2.92
CA LYS A 661 -30.38 -42.32 -3.74
C LYS A 661 -29.56 -43.59 -3.55
N ASP A 662 -30.26 -44.71 -3.31
CA ASP A 662 -29.64 -46.04 -3.15
C ASP A 662 -28.52 -46.05 -2.08
N ASP A 663 -28.72 -45.34 -0.97
CA ASP A 663 -27.73 -45.16 0.13
C ASP A 663 -26.46 -44.41 -0.30
N LEU A 664 -26.48 -43.70 -1.43
CA LEU A 664 -25.43 -42.86 -1.95
C LEU A 664 -25.82 -41.38 -1.83
N VAL A 665 -25.00 -40.62 -1.10
CA VAL A 665 -25.23 -39.18 -0.93
C VAL A 665 -24.50 -38.43 -2.06
N PRO A 666 -25.22 -37.56 -2.83
CA PRO A 666 -24.56 -36.76 -3.85
C PRO A 666 -23.61 -35.76 -3.23
N ALA A 667 -22.39 -35.64 -3.79
CA ALA A 667 -21.33 -34.82 -3.29
C ALA A 667 -20.66 -33.99 -4.38
N LEU A 668 -20.32 -32.74 -4.06
CA LEU A 668 -19.40 -31.91 -4.83
C LEU A 668 -18.00 -32.08 -4.21
N VAL A 669 -17.00 -32.29 -5.04
CA VAL A 669 -15.61 -32.54 -4.56
C VAL A 669 -14.63 -31.55 -5.16
N SER A 670 -13.49 -31.34 -4.49
CA SER A 670 -12.38 -30.55 -5.04
C SER A 670 -11.91 -31.16 -6.38
N PRO A 671 -11.41 -30.35 -7.33
CA PRO A 671 -10.98 -30.82 -8.65
C PRO A 671 -9.88 -31.89 -8.62
N ASP A 672 -9.10 -31.95 -7.54
CA ASP A 672 -8.03 -32.93 -7.33
C ASP A 672 -8.56 -34.36 -7.07
N LEU A 673 -9.84 -34.49 -6.75
CA LEU A 673 -10.48 -35.79 -6.52
C LEU A 673 -11.18 -36.28 -7.79
N PRO A 674 -10.89 -37.47 -8.27
CA PRO A 674 -11.59 -38.07 -9.42
C PRO A 674 -13.09 -38.22 -9.17
N GLN A 675 -13.87 -38.24 -10.23
CA GLN A 675 -15.30 -38.53 -10.11
C GLN A 675 -15.51 -40.03 -9.88
N GLY A 676 -16.45 -40.40 -9.02
CA GLY A 676 -16.77 -41.78 -8.68
C GLY A 676 -17.50 -41.93 -7.35
N ASN A 677 -17.57 -43.19 -6.88
CA ASN A 677 -18.12 -43.52 -5.57
C ASN A 677 -17.00 -43.64 -4.55
N TYR A 678 -17.30 -43.13 -3.36
CA TYR A 678 -16.36 -43.11 -2.26
C TYR A 678 -17.02 -43.51 -0.94
N ARG A 679 -16.21 -43.95 0.00
CA ARG A 679 -16.55 -44.19 1.40
C ARG A 679 -15.85 -43.14 2.25
N LEU A 680 -16.66 -42.32 2.90
CA LEU A 680 -16.20 -41.30 3.83
C LEU A 680 -16.33 -41.82 5.25
N TYR A 681 -15.23 -41.90 5.97
CA TYR A 681 -15.23 -42.39 7.36
C TYR A 681 -15.42 -41.21 8.30
N LEU A 682 -16.55 -41.22 9.01
CA LEU A 682 -16.96 -40.26 10.03
C LEU A 682 -16.68 -40.85 11.42
N PRO A 683 -16.54 -40.03 12.48
CA PRO A 683 -16.48 -40.53 13.87
C PRO A 683 -17.71 -41.37 14.23
N THR A 684 -18.87 -41.02 13.72
CA THR A 684 -20.17 -41.68 13.96
C THR A 684 -20.45 -42.88 13.07
N GLY A 685 -19.61 -43.16 12.05
CA GLY A 685 -19.83 -44.24 11.10
C GLY A 685 -19.24 -44.01 9.73
N MET A 686 -19.76 -44.66 8.71
CA MET A 686 -19.31 -44.58 7.33
C MET A 686 -20.44 -44.05 6.43
N LEU A 687 -20.15 -43.04 5.65
CA LEU A 687 -21.04 -42.47 4.66
C LEU A 687 -20.59 -42.84 3.24
N ARG A 688 -21.50 -43.33 2.42
CA ARG A 688 -21.23 -43.58 0.99
C ARG A 688 -21.64 -42.35 0.17
N ILE A 689 -20.71 -41.82 -0.60
CA ILE A 689 -20.94 -40.62 -1.41
C ILE A 689 -20.71 -40.93 -2.89
N HIS A 690 -21.46 -40.23 -3.74
CA HIS A 690 -21.29 -40.20 -5.19
C HIS A 690 -21.02 -38.81 -5.67
N THR A 691 -19.94 -38.61 -6.45
CA THR A 691 -19.57 -37.32 -6.96
C THR A 691 -20.48 -36.88 -8.11
N VAL A 692 -21.15 -35.74 -7.95
CA VAL A 692 -22.06 -35.15 -8.95
C VAL A 692 -21.48 -33.92 -9.64
N GLY A 693 -20.35 -33.41 -9.14
CA GLY A 693 -19.67 -32.22 -9.68
C GLY A 693 -18.44 -31.84 -8.90
N THR A 694 -17.81 -30.74 -9.32
CA THR A 694 -16.62 -30.20 -8.65
C THR A 694 -16.89 -28.83 -8.05
N VAL A 695 -16.21 -28.53 -6.93
CA VAL A 695 -16.21 -27.23 -6.28
C VAL A 695 -14.75 -26.77 -6.08
N THR A 696 -14.39 -25.60 -6.60
CA THR A 696 -13.02 -25.07 -6.52
C THR A 696 -12.70 -24.43 -5.16
N ALA A 697 -13.71 -23.94 -4.46
CA ALA A 697 -13.57 -23.34 -3.14
C ALA A 697 -14.90 -23.45 -2.38
N SER A 698 -14.83 -23.61 -1.06
CA SER A 698 -15.99 -23.69 -0.18
C SER A 698 -15.91 -22.63 0.92
N PRO A 699 -17.01 -21.89 1.23
CA PRO A 699 -17.03 -20.86 2.27
C PRO A 699 -16.60 -21.37 3.66
N ALA A 700 -16.99 -22.56 4.04
CA ALA A 700 -16.72 -23.12 5.35
C ALA A 700 -15.33 -23.77 5.47
N ALA A 701 -14.63 -24.04 4.35
CA ALA A 701 -13.29 -24.64 4.31
C ALA A 701 -12.21 -23.59 3.94
N VAL A 702 -12.10 -22.54 4.71
CA VAL A 702 -11.16 -21.42 4.46
C VAL A 702 -9.74 -21.84 4.80
N GLY A 703 -8.80 -21.58 3.85
CA GLY A 703 -7.35 -21.75 4.11
C GLY A 703 -6.86 -23.21 4.17
N SER A 704 -7.70 -24.19 3.90
CA SER A 704 -7.29 -25.60 3.86
C SER A 704 -6.64 -25.96 2.53
N ALA A 705 -5.47 -26.59 2.60
CA ALA A 705 -4.81 -27.24 1.47
C ALA A 705 -5.36 -28.66 1.20
N VAL A 706 -6.23 -29.15 2.10
CA VAL A 706 -6.82 -30.48 2.01
C VAL A 706 -8.08 -30.41 1.11
N PRO A 707 -8.27 -31.36 0.18
CA PRO A 707 -9.44 -31.40 -0.69
C PRO A 707 -10.75 -31.38 0.12
N THR A 708 -11.77 -30.71 -0.41
CA THR A 708 -13.08 -30.58 0.25
C THR A 708 -14.11 -31.47 -0.40
N VAL A 709 -14.95 -32.09 0.42
CA VAL A 709 -16.18 -32.79 0.05
C VAL A 709 -17.35 -32.00 0.61
N GLN A 710 -18.25 -31.57 -0.27
CA GLN A 710 -19.45 -30.80 0.08
C GLN A 710 -20.70 -31.63 -0.21
N ILE A 711 -21.58 -31.78 0.80
CA ILE A 711 -22.81 -32.54 0.69
C ILE A 711 -23.99 -31.74 1.26
N ALA A 712 -25.24 -32.16 0.95
CA ALA A 712 -26.39 -31.75 1.72
C ALA A 712 -26.30 -32.28 3.16
N PHE A 713 -26.88 -31.59 4.12
CA PHE A 713 -26.91 -32.09 5.49
C PHE A 713 -27.77 -33.36 5.56
N VAL A 714 -27.25 -34.40 6.23
CA VAL A 714 -27.95 -35.68 6.44
C VAL A 714 -27.99 -36.00 7.95
N ASP A 715 -29.09 -36.62 8.39
CA ASP A 715 -29.35 -36.89 9.82
C ASP A 715 -28.33 -37.83 10.49
N THR A 716 -27.53 -38.54 9.69
CA THR A 716 -26.45 -39.40 10.20
C THR A 716 -25.20 -38.64 10.65
N LEU A 717 -25.12 -37.34 10.38
CA LEU A 717 -24.01 -36.48 10.80
C LEU A 717 -24.24 -35.95 12.21
N ASP A 718 -23.15 -35.60 12.89
CA ASP A 718 -23.21 -34.81 14.11
C ASP A 718 -23.89 -33.45 13.86
N PRO A 719 -24.54 -32.85 14.86
CA PRO A 719 -25.15 -31.54 14.72
C PRO A 719 -24.17 -30.47 14.22
N PRO A 720 -24.65 -29.39 13.58
CA PRO A 720 -23.81 -28.30 13.07
C PRO A 720 -22.90 -27.72 14.17
N ASN A 721 -21.69 -27.35 13.77
CA ASN A 721 -20.67 -26.73 14.64
C ASN A 721 -20.26 -25.32 14.20
N THR A 722 -20.75 -24.87 13.07
CA THR A 722 -20.42 -23.57 12.48
C THR A 722 -21.72 -22.88 12.07
N TRP A 723 -21.84 -21.60 12.32
CA TRP A 723 -22.91 -20.73 11.81
C TRP A 723 -22.30 -19.71 10.87
N MET A 724 -22.94 -19.49 9.73
CA MET A 724 -22.49 -18.56 8.70
C MET A 724 -23.61 -17.62 8.28
N ALA A 725 -23.25 -16.39 7.92
CA ALA A 725 -24.22 -15.40 7.47
C ALA A 725 -23.68 -14.43 6.42
N THR A 726 -24.62 -13.87 5.66
CA THR A 726 -24.39 -12.74 4.76
C THR A 726 -25.22 -11.53 5.19
N GLY A 727 -24.71 -10.32 4.90
CA GLY A 727 -25.32 -9.04 5.21
C GLY A 727 -24.53 -8.21 6.20
N PRO A 728 -24.89 -6.95 6.42
CA PRO A 728 -24.20 -6.05 7.35
C PRO A 728 -24.59 -6.38 8.81
N VAL A 729 -24.09 -7.52 9.30
CA VAL A 729 -24.38 -8.05 10.63
C VAL A 729 -23.80 -7.13 11.70
N ASP A 730 -24.58 -6.85 12.76
CA ASP A 730 -24.06 -6.13 13.93
C ASP A 730 -23.12 -7.05 14.73
N GLU A 731 -21.82 -6.81 14.60
CA GLU A 731 -20.76 -7.57 15.23
C GLU A 731 -20.89 -7.58 16.77
N SER A 732 -21.27 -6.44 17.35
CA SER A 732 -21.38 -6.31 18.80
C SER A 732 -22.55 -7.12 19.35
N ALA A 733 -23.66 -7.11 18.68
CA ALA A 733 -24.84 -7.90 19.02
C ALA A 733 -24.58 -9.41 18.85
N LEU A 734 -23.87 -9.79 17.76
CA LEU A 734 -23.52 -11.19 17.50
C LEU A 734 -22.51 -11.71 18.54
N ARG A 735 -21.49 -10.92 18.88
CA ARG A 735 -20.51 -11.25 19.91
C ARG A 735 -21.17 -11.44 21.29
N ALA A 736 -22.03 -10.50 21.69
CA ALA A 736 -22.80 -10.60 22.94
C ALA A 736 -23.77 -11.80 22.97
N LEU A 737 -24.34 -12.20 21.84
CA LEU A 737 -25.15 -13.41 21.74
C LEU A 737 -24.28 -14.65 21.88
N ALA A 738 -23.13 -14.71 21.22
CA ALA A 738 -22.21 -15.84 21.29
C ALA A 738 -21.63 -16.01 22.71
N GLU A 739 -21.21 -14.95 23.38
CA GLU A 739 -20.72 -14.98 24.76
C GLU A 739 -21.75 -15.51 25.76
N ARG A 740 -23.02 -15.25 25.52
CA ARG A 740 -24.11 -15.77 26.38
C ARG A 740 -24.49 -17.22 26.07
N SER A 741 -24.32 -17.66 24.84
CA SER A 741 -24.77 -18.96 24.37
C SER A 741 -23.71 -20.04 24.47
N PHE A 742 -22.44 -19.71 24.25
CA PHE A 742 -21.34 -20.68 24.31
C PHE A 742 -20.73 -20.75 25.71
N PRO A 743 -20.39 -21.96 26.17
CA PRO A 743 -19.64 -22.10 27.40
C PRO A 743 -18.23 -21.54 27.28
N THR A 744 -17.66 -21.11 28.38
CA THR A 744 -16.21 -20.84 28.44
C THR A 744 -15.46 -22.15 28.56
N VAL A 745 -14.37 -22.30 27.80
CA VAL A 745 -13.48 -23.45 27.84
C VAL A 745 -12.13 -23.02 28.45
N ASP A 746 -11.39 -23.96 28.98
CA ASP A 746 -10.05 -23.68 29.49
C ASP A 746 -9.16 -23.25 28.32
N ALA A 747 -8.46 -22.14 28.47
CA ALA A 747 -7.59 -21.63 27.39
C ALA A 747 -6.44 -22.63 27.16
N PRO A 748 -6.16 -23.03 25.92
CA PRO A 748 -5.14 -24.04 25.65
C PRO A 748 -3.74 -23.67 26.12
N ASP A 749 -3.44 -22.37 26.21
CA ASP A 749 -2.12 -21.85 26.55
C ASP A 749 -2.04 -21.19 27.95
N LEU A 750 -3.16 -21.12 28.70
CA LEU A 750 -3.25 -20.47 30.01
C LEU A 750 -4.24 -21.24 30.91
N PRO A 751 -3.76 -22.15 31.74
CA PRO A 751 -4.62 -23.08 32.51
C PRO A 751 -5.61 -22.45 33.50
N GLU A 752 -5.41 -21.21 33.92
CA GLU A 752 -6.34 -20.45 34.76
C GLU A 752 -7.22 -19.47 34.00
N ALA A 753 -6.95 -19.26 32.69
CA ALA A 753 -7.72 -18.36 31.87
C ALA A 753 -8.81 -19.12 31.09
N LYS A 754 -10.05 -18.66 31.22
CA LYS A 754 -11.16 -19.18 30.44
C LYS A 754 -11.20 -18.44 29.09
N ALA A 755 -11.16 -19.20 28.01
CA ALA A 755 -11.37 -18.70 26.67
C ALA A 755 -12.84 -18.88 26.26
N PRO A 756 -13.39 -18.05 25.38
CA PRO A 756 -14.70 -18.30 24.82
C PRO A 756 -14.69 -19.61 24.03
N GLY A 757 -15.74 -20.44 24.21
CA GLY A 757 -15.90 -21.72 23.50
C GLY A 757 -16.27 -21.55 22.03
N PHE A 758 -16.03 -20.39 21.46
CA PHE A 758 -16.30 -20.07 20.07
C PHE A 758 -15.22 -19.16 19.47
N SER A 759 -15.05 -19.21 18.17
CA SER A 759 -14.35 -18.21 17.37
C SER A 759 -15.37 -17.42 16.53
N LEU A 760 -15.24 -16.10 16.54
CA LEU A 760 -16.06 -15.19 15.74
C LEU A 760 -15.16 -14.44 14.78
N HIS A 761 -15.47 -14.53 13.51
CA HIS A 761 -14.81 -13.78 12.44
C HIS A 761 -15.83 -13.02 11.63
N THR A 762 -15.64 -11.72 11.44
CA THR A 762 -16.52 -10.89 10.62
C THR A 762 -15.75 -10.29 9.44
N SER A 763 -16.46 -10.10 8.32
CA SER A 763 -15.87 -9.42 7.16
C SER A 763 -15.50 -7.97 7.48
N THR A 764 -16.17 -7.34 8.45
CA THR A 764 -15.90 -5.97 8.93
C THR A 764 -14.58 -5.89 9.69
N GLU A 765 -14.31 -6.85 10.57
CA GLU A 765 -13.05 -6.95 11.29
C GLU A 765 -11.89 -7.25 10.33
N ALA A 766 -12.05 -8.25 9.47
CA ALA A 766 -11.07 -8.59 8.44
C ALA A 766 -10.80 -7.42 7.47
N GLN A 767 -11.82 -6.62 7.12
CA GLN A 767 -11.65 -5.42 6.31
C GLN A 767 -10.89 -4.31 7.05
N ARG A 768 -11.10 -4.15 8.37
CA ARG A 768 -10.34 -3.21 9.20
C ARG A 768 -8.86 -3.64 9.28
N GLU A 769 -8.58 -4.90 9.56
CA GLU A 769 -7.21 -5.44 9.55
C GLU A 769 -6.50 -5.17 8.22
N LEU A 770 -7.18 -5.48 7.10
CA LEU A 770 -6.65 -5.18 5.76
C LEU A 770 -6.49 -3.67 5.50
N GLY A 771 -7.29 -2.80 6.14
CA GLY A 771 -7.24 -1.35 6.01
C GLY A 771 -6.19 -0.68 6.90
N GLU A 772 -5.83 -1.27 8.01
CA GLU A 772 -4.80 -0.78 8.94
C GLU A 772 -3.37 -1.02 8.43
N GLU A 773 -3.23 -1.69 7.30
CA GLU A 773 -1.93 -1.98 6.69
C GLU A 773 -1.16 -0.68 6.37
N PRO A 774 0.05 -0.46 6.96
CA PRO A 774 0.77 0.80 6.87
C PRO A 774 1.10 1.24 5.44
N LEU A 775 1.28 0.29 4.51
CA LEU A 775 1.55 0.56 3.09
C LEU A 775 0.38 1.29 2.43
N GLN A 776 -0.83 0.87 2.74
CA GLN A 776 -2.03 1.43 2.14
C GLN A 776 -2.37 2.80 2.71
N GLN A 777 -2.19 3.00 4.01
CA GLN A 777 -2.33 4.32 4.63
C GLN A 777 -1.33 5.32 4.03
N ALA A 778 -0.09 4.89 3.79
CA ALA A 778 0.91 5.73 3.13
C ALA A 778 0.52 6.06 1.68
N ALA A 779 0.00 5.09 0.93
CA ALA A 779 -0.49 5.26 -0.43
C ALA A 779 -1.67 6.25 -0.49
N GLU A 780 -2.63 6.09 0.41
CA GLU A 780 -3.81 6.96 0.52
C GLU A 780 -3.43 8.40 0.87
N ARG A 781 -2.54 8.60 1.85
CA ARG A 781 -2.03 9.93 2.21
C ARG A 781 -1.30 10.60 1.04
N THR A 782 -0.46 9.86 0.32
CA THR A 782 0.25 10.36 -0.86
C THR A 782 -0.71 10.75 -1.96
N PHE A 783 -1.75 9.95 -2.21
CA PHE A 783 -2.80 10.23 -3.17
C PHE A 783 -3.57 11.51 -2.82
N TRP A 784 -4.06 11.66 -1.59
CA TRP A 784 -4.78 12.86 -1.16
C TRP A 784 -3.91 14.12 -1.17
N ALA A 785 -2.61 14.00 -0.84
CA ALA A 785 -1.66 15.09 -0.99
C ALA A 785 -1.48 15.50 -2.47
N ALA A 786 -1.45 14.55 -3.40
CA ALA A 786 -1.40 14.81 -4.83
C ALA A 786 -2.69 15.47 -5.34
N VAL A 787 -3.87 15.02 -4.87
CA VAL A 787 -5.18 15.64 -5.20
C VAL A 787 -5.23 17.08 -4.69
N ALA A 788 -4.85 17.34 -3.44
CA ALA A 788 -4.80 18.69 -2.87
C ALA A 788 -3.85 19.61 -3.66
N THR A 789 -2.66 19.10 -4.01
CA THR A 789 -1.68 19.80 -4.85
C THR A 789 -2.26 20.14 -6.23
N THR A 790 -2.94 19.18 -6.84
CA THR A 790 -3.56 19.34 -8.16
C THR A 790 -4.69 20.36 -8.12
N ALA A 791 -5.52 20.35 -7.08
CA ALA A 791 -6.58 21.33 -6.85
C ALA A 791 -6.01 22.74 -6.65
N LEU A 792 -4.91 22.87 -5.89
CA LEU A 792 -4.21 24.15 -5.71
C LEU A 792 -3.71 24.70 -7.05
N TYR A 793 -3.09 23.89 -7.89
CA TYR A 793 -2.65 24.30 -9.22
C TYR A 793 -3.81 24.64 -10.14
N ALA A 794 -4.93 23.92 -10.07
CA ALA A 794 -6.13 24.23 -10.83
C ALA A 794 -6.70 25.61 -10.48
N VAL A 795 -6.80 25.92 -9.20
CA VAL A 795 -7.19 27.25 -8.70
C VAL A 795 -6.21 28.32 -9.20
N LEU A 796 -4.91 28.06 -9.13
CA LEU A 796 -3.88 28.96 -9.61
C LEU A 796 -3.98 29.19 -11.13
N ALA A 797 -4.28 28.16 -11.92
CA ALA A 797 -4.52 28.28 -13.36
C ALA A 797 -5.71 29.19 -13.66
N VAL A 798 -6.81 29.07 -12.92
CA VAL A 798 -7.98 29.94 -13.02
C VAL A 798 -7.58 31.38 -12.68
N LEU A 799 -6.90 31.61 -11.57
CA LEU A 799 -6.47 32.94 -11.14
C LEU A 799 -5.52 33.59 -12.17
N LEU A 800 -4.56 32.85 -12.71
CA LEU A 800 -3.66 33.36 -13.76
C LEU A 800 -4.40 33.79 -15.03
N THR A 801 -5.43 33.05 -15.44
CA THR A 801 -6.24 33.40 -16.59
C THR A 801 -7.12 34.63 -16.33
N LEU A 802 -7.65 34.74 -15.12
CA LEU A 802 -8.43 35.92 -14.70
C LEU A 802 -7.55 37.19 -14.65
N VAL A 803 -6.35 37.10 -14.09
CA VAL A 803 -5.34 38.18 -14.08
C VAL A 803 -4.89 38.55 -15.49
N ARG A 804 -4.84 37.59 -16.42
CA ARG A 804 -4.55 37.87 -17.83
C ARG A 804 -5.66 38.68 -18.49
N ALA A 805 -6.91 38.37 -18.23
CA ALA A 805 -8.07 39.03 -18.81
C ALA A 805 -8.45 40.35 -18.11
N ALA A 806 -7.90 40.62 -16.91
CA ALA A 806 -8.27 41.76 -16.06
C ALA A 806 -8.18 43.12 -16.76
N PRO A 807 -7.10 43.50 -17.51
CA PRO A 807 -7.03 44.85 -18.11
C PRO A 807 -8.08 45.06 -19.18
N GLU A 808 -8.39 44.07 -20.03
CA GLU A 808 -9.43 44.19 -21.06
C GLU A 808 -10.83 44.22 -20.46
N ARG A 809 -11.06 43.44 -19.41
CA ARG A 809 -12.31 43.46 -18.63
C ARG A 809 -12.52 44.80 -17.98
N ALA A 810 -11.48 45.40 -17.38
CA ALA A 810 -11.55 46.69 -16.76
C ALA A 810 -11.96 47.77 -17.76
N ALA A 811 -11.32 47.79 -18.95
CA ALA A 811 -11.65 48.72 -20.02
C ALA A 811 -13.09 48.54 -20.54
N LEU A 812 -13.56 47.30 -20.68
CA LEU A 812 -14.93 47.00 -21.09
C LEU A 812 -15.95 47.43 -20.05
N LEU A 813 -15.70 47.04 -18.77
CA LEU A 813 -16.60 47.38 -17.65
C LEU A 813 -16.68 48.89 -17.46
N ALA A 814 -15.58 49.65 -17.64
CA ALA A 814 -15.59 51.11 -17.62
C ALA A 814 -16.51 51.65 -18.69
N ARG A 815 -16.40 51.18 -19.96
CA ARG A 815 -17.29 51.59 -21.03
C ARG A 815 -18.77 51.25 -20.82
N LEU A 816 -19.05 50.05 -20.28
CA LEU A 816 -20.42 49.62 -20.00
C LEU A 816 -21.04 50.36 -18.82
N ARG A 817 -20.21 50.73 -17.81
CA ARG A 817 -20.68 51.61 -16.71
C ARG A 817 -21.08 53.00 -17.16
N THR A 818 -20.36 53.58 -18.13
CA THR A 818 -20.80 54.85 -18.68
C THR A 818 -22.14 54.76 -19.45
N MET A 819 -22.52 53.51 -19.86
CA MET A 819 -23.83 53.20 -20.44
C MET A 819 -24.87 52.72 -19.39
N GLY A 820 -24.59 52.86 -18.07
CA GLY A 820 -25.57 52.58 -17.00
C GLY A 820 -25.53 51.15 -16.47
N LEU A 821 -24.46 50.37 -16.67
CA LEU A 821 -24.34 49.00 -16.15
C LEU A 821 -24.16 49.05 -14.58
N ARG A 822 -25.03 48.36 -13.86
CA ARG A 822 -24.96 48.26 -12.40
C ARG A 822 -23.81 47.34 -11.94
N PRO A 823 -23.20 47.55 -10.75
CA PRO A 823 -22.09 46.75 -10.26
C PRO A 823 -22.37 45.21 -10.21
N ARG A 824 -23.61 44.83 -9.77
CA ARG A 824 -24.09 43.46 -9.77
C ARG A 824 -24.13 42.83 -11.16
N GLN A 825 -24.50 43.60 -12.19
CA GLN A 825 -24.53 43.16 -13.58
C GLN A 825 -23.11 42.95 -14.13
N GLY A 826 -22.14 43.79 -13.68
CA GLY A 826 -20.71 43.58 -13.99
C GLY A 826 -20.17 42.26 -13.43
N MET A 827 -20.54 41.89 -12.19
CA MET A 827 -20.19 40.59 -11.59
C MET A 827 -20.83 39.45 -12.37
N ALA A 828 -22.10 39.55 -12.72
CA ALA A 828 -22.80 38.54 -13.54
C ALA A 828 -22.15 38.35 -14.92
N LEU A 829 -21.61 39.43 -15.53
CA LEU A 829 -20.87 39.34 -16.80
C LEU A 829 -19.59 38.54 -16.66
N VAL A 830 -18.80 38.76 -15.60
CA VAL A 830 -17.56 38.03 -15.33
C VAL A 830 -17.87 36.56 -15.12
N LEU A 831 -18.91 36.23 -14.35
CA LEU A 831 -19.35 34.84 -14.14
C LEU A 831 -19.82 34.18 -15.44
N ALA A 832 -20.64 34.88 -16.24
CA ALA A 832 -21.13 34.35 -17.52
C ALA A 832 -20.00 34.12 -18.56
N GLU A 833 -18.88 34.83 -18.44
CA GLU A 833 -17.70 34.71 -19.31
C GLU A 833 -16.80 33.55 -18.82
N SER A 834 -16.55 33.40 -17.51
CA SER A 834 -15.53 32.49 -16.98
C SER A 834 -16.05 31.12 -16.52
N LEU A 835 -17.32 31.00 -16.12
CA LEU A 835 -17.89 29.76 -15.62
C LEU A 835 -18.09 28.65 -16.69
N PRO A 836 -18.58 28.97 -17.92
CA PRO A 836 -18.82 27.95 -18.94
C PRO A 836 -17.57 27.14 -19.34
N PRO A 837 -16.38 27.73 -19.56
CA PRO A 837 -15.17 26.95 -19.83
C PRO A 837 -14.75 26.04 -18.65
N VAL A 838 -14.98 26.50 -17.41
CA VAL A 838 -14.67 25.70 -16.21
C VAL A 838 -15.60 24.50 -16.09
N LEU A 839 -16.91 24.68 -16.28
CA LEU A 839 -17.89 23.61 -16.27
C LEU A 839 -17.63 22.60 -17.39
N LEU A 840 -17.30 23.08 -18.60
CA LEU A 840 -16.90 22.19 -19.70
C LEU A 840 -15.65 21.39 -19.37
N ALA A 841 -14.66 21.99 -18.73
CA ALA A 841 -13.45 21.27 -18.31
C ALA A 841 -13.75 20.24 -17.22
N ALA A 842 -14.64 20.54 -16.26
CA ALA A 842 -15.06 19.59 -15.23
C ALA A 842 -15.79 18.38 -15.83
N VAL A 843 -16.77 18.61 -16.70
CA VAL A 843 -17.50 17.55 -17.41
C VAL A 843 -16.58 16.77 -18.36
N GLY A 844 -15.71 17.46 -19.08
CA GLY A 844 -14.73 16.83 -19.98
C GLY A 844 -13.72 15.99 -19.21
N GLY A 845 -13.26 16.48 -18.02
CA GLY A 845 -12.37 15.73 -17.15
C GLY A 845 -13.01 14.46 -16.57
N ALA A 846 -14.28 14.55 -16.17
CA ALA A 846 -15.06 13.38 -15.75
C ALA A 846 -15.20 12.36 -16.90
N GLY A 847 -15.48 12.83 -18.12
CA GLY A 847 -15.54 11.97 -19.31
C GLY A 847 -14.20 11.31 -19.63
N VAL A 848 -13.08 12.04 -19.52
CA VAL A 848 -11.73 11.47 -19.68
C VAL A 848 -11.43 10.44 -18.61
N ALA A 849 -11.78 10.70 -17.33
CA ALA A 849 -11.59 9.72 -16.26
C ALA A 849 -12.41 8.44 -16.52
N MET A 850 -13.67 8.58 -16.96
CA MET A 850 -14.51 7.44 -17.33
C MET A 850 -13.86 6.62 -18.46
N VAL A 851 -13.39 7.27 -19.51
CA VAL A 851 -12.70 6.61 -20.63
C VAL A 851 -11.41 5.96 -20.16
N ALA A 852 -10.64 6.62 -19.26
CA ALA A 852 -9.42 6.05 -18.71
C ALA A 852 -9.69 4.78 -17.90
N VAL A 853 -10.74 4.77 -17.06
CA VAL A 853 -11.15 3.57 -16.29
C VAL A 853 -11.60 2.45 -17.23
N LEU A 854 -12.40 2.76 -18.26
CA LEU A 854 -12.86 1.75 -19.23
C LEU A 854 -11.71 1.15 -20.06
N LEU A 855 -10.72 1.97 -20.41
CA LEU A 855 -9.59 1.54 -21.25
C LEU A 855 -8.46 0.86 -20.44
N LEU A 856 -8.16 1.36 -19.26
CA LEU A 856 -7.03 0.89 -18.44
C LEU A 856 -7.47 -0.04 -17.31
N GLY A 857 -8.74 0.02 -16.88
CA GLY A 857 -9.27 -0.77 -15.76
C GLY A 857 -9.02 -2.28 -15.88
N PRO A 858 -9.29 -2.91 -17.03
CA PRO A 858 -9.03 -4.35 -17.21
C PRO A 858 -7.55 -4.75 -17.13
N ALA A 859 -6.64 -3.80 -17.28
CA ALA A 859 -5.20 -4.05 -17.19
C ALA A 859 -4.63 -3.87 -15.77
N VAL A 860 -5.43 -3.32 -14.84
CA VAL A 860 -5.02 -3.08 -13.44
C VAL A 860 -5.36 -4.31 -12.61
N ASP A 861 -4.34 -5.05 -12.20
CA ASP A 861 -4.48 -6.15 -11.26
C ASP A 861 -4.31 -5.65 -9.83
N LEU A 862 -5.37 -5.75 -9.02
CA LEU A 862 -5.39 -5.36 -7.62
C LEU A 862 -5.12 -6.53 -6.66
N SER A 863 -5.05 -7.78 -7.18
CA SER A 863 -4.86 -8.99 -6.38
C SER A 863 -3.64 -8.94 -5.45
N PRO A 864 -2.46 -8.41 -5.86
CA PRO A 864 -1.30 -8.34 -4.97
C PRO A 864 -1.48 -7.39 -3.77
N LEU A 865 -2.38 -6.38 -3.91
CA LEU A 865 -2.68 -5.44 -2.84
C LEU A 865 -3.65 -6.01 -1.80
N VAL A 866 -4.50 -6.93 -2.23
CA VAL A 866 -5.60 -7.47 -1.42
C VAL A 866 -5.28 -8.88 -0.90
N GLY A 867 -4.27 -9.54 -1.48
CA GLY A 867 -3.80 -10.86 -1.07
C GLY A 867 -4.72 -12.02 -1.44
N THR A 868 -5.66 -11.81 -2.35
CA THR A 868 -6.59 -12.85 -2.84
C THR A 868 -6.77 -12.76 -4.35
N ALA A 869 -6.92 -13.91 -5.02
CA ALA A 869 -7.25 -13.98 -6.43
C ALA A 869 -8.76 -13.68 -6.63
N VAL A 870 -9.13 -12.41 -6.57
CA VAL A 870 -10.46 -11.92 -6.98
C VAL A 870 -10.36 -11.48 -8.45
N GLU A 871 -11.47 -11.48 -9.20
CA GLU A 871 -11.48 -11.10 -10.62
C GLU A 871 -10.73 -9.78 -10.85
N PRO A 872 -9.70 -9.75 -11.71
CA PRO A 872 -8.89 -8.56 -11.90
C PRO A 872 -9.68 -7.46 -12.64
N GLY A 873 -9.57 -6.22 -12.17
CA GLY A 873 -10.02 -5.06 -12.91
C GLY A 873 -10.68 -3.96 -12.09
N LEU A 874 -10.40 -2.71 -12.45
CA LEU A 874 -11.08 -1.54 -11.89
C LEU A 874 -12.51 -1.47 -12.43
N ARG A 875 -13.49 -1.48 -11.54
CA ARG A 875 -14.91 -1.27 -11.88
C ARG A 875 -15.20 0.23 -12.00
N LEU A 876 -16.06 0.59 -12.94
CA LEU A 876 -16.49 1.98 -13.11
C LEU A 876 -17.41 2.39 -11.96
N LEU A 877 -16.91 3.27 -11.08
CA LEU A 877 -17.68 3.87 -10.00
C LEU A 877 -18.00 5.32 -10.34
N SER A 878 -19.27 5.66 -10.45
CA SER A 878 -19.72 7.00 -10.82
C SER A 878 -19.53 8.04 -9.70
N ALA A 879 -19.69 7.63 -8.45
CA ALA A 879 -19.63 8.52 -7.28
C ALA A 879 -18.25 9.23 -7.12
N PRO A 880 -17.08 8.55 -7.16
CA PRO A 880 -15.80 9.24 -7.08
C PRO A 880 -15.57 10.23 -8.23
N ILE A 881 -16.00 9.88 -9.46
CA ILE A 881 -15.83 10.74 -10.64
C ILE A 881 -16.66 12.01 -10.49
N THR A 882 -17.93 11.87 -10.10
CA THR A 882 -18.84 13.02 -9.94
C THR A 882 -18.44 13.93 -8.79
N THR A 883 -18.00 13.39 -7.66
CA THR A 883 -17.54 14.19 -6.51
C THR A 883 -16.30 15.02 -6.84
N GLN A 884 -15.31 14.47 -7.55
CA GLN A 884 -14.11 15.21 -7.97
C GLN A 884 -14.43 16.31 -8.99
N ALA A 885 -15.28 16.01 -9.98
CA ALA A 885 -15.70 17.00 -10.97
C ALA A 885 -16.49 18.16 -10.33
N LEU A 886 -17.42 17.85 -9.42
CA LEU A 886 -18.19 18.84 -8.70
C LEU A 886 -17.30 19.66 -7.74
N GLY A 887 -16.42 19.00 -7.00
CA GLY A 887 -15.49 19.68 -6.08
C GLY A 887 -14.62 20.71 -6.79
N LEU A 888 -14.03 20.35 -7.93
CA LEU A 888 -13.22 21.28 -8.71
C LEU A 888 -14.07 22.41 -9.32
N ALA A 889 -15.26 22.09 -9.83
CA ALA A 889 -16.18 23.11 -10.37
C ALA A 889 -16.55 24.17 -9.30
N VAL A 890 -16.83 23.71 -8.07
CA VAL A 890 -17.12 24.58 -6.92
C VAL A 890 -15.88 25.41 -6.54
N LEU A 891 -14.70 24.80 -6.42
CA LEU A 891 -13.46 25.52 -6.11
C LEU A 891 -13.15 26.60 -7.16
N ALA A 892 -13.28 26.26 -8.44
CA ALA A 892 -13.04 27.21 -9.51
C ALA A 892 -14.09 28.34 -9.53
N ALA A 893 -15.36 28.04 -9.25
CA ALA A 893 -16.41 29.05 -9.12
C ALA A 893 -16.14 30.02 -7.95
N LEU A 894 -15.70 29.49 -6.80
CA LEU A 894 -15.29 30.28 -5.63
C LEU A 894 -14.09 31.18 -5.96
N ALA A 895 -13.09 30.67 -6.71
CA ALA A 895 -11.94 31.46 -7.13
C ALA A 895 -12.35 32.63 -8.05
N VAL A 896 -13.28 32.40 -8.98
CA VAL A 896 -13.84 33.44 -9.86
C VAL A 896 -14.62 34.49 -9.06
N LEU A 897 -15.44 34.06 -8.10
CA LEU A 897 -16.19 34.93 -7.22
C LEU A 897 -15.27 35.79 -6.32
N ALA A 898 -14.24 35.20 -5.75
CA ALA A 898 -13.26 35.89 -4.92
C ALA A 898 -12.51 36.98 -5.72
N GLU A 899 -12.06 36.65 -6.93
CA GLU A 899 -11.40 37.64 -7.82
C GLU A 899 -12.35 38.76 -8.21
N ALA A 900 -13.59 38.46 -8.58
CA ALA A 900 -14.59 39.44 -8.94
C ALA A 900 -14.88 40.38 -7.77
N ALA A 901 -14.95 39.88 -6.51
CA ALA A 901 -15.14 40.66 -5.30
C ALA A 901 -13.92 41.56 -5.01
N VAL A 902 -12.70 41.06 -5.13
CA VAL A 902 -11.47 41.86 -4.94
C VAL A 902 -11.34 42.94 -5.97
N THR A 903 -11.67 42.68 -7.23
CA THR A 903 -11.62 43.65 -8.31
C THR A 903 -12.67 44.74 -8.11
N ALA A 904 -13.87 44.41 -7.66
CA ALA A 904 -14.90 45.36 -7.31
C ALA A 904 -14.48 46.32 -6.17
N ARG A 905 -13.84 45.81 -5.11
CA ARG A 905 -13.34 46.63 -3.98
C ARG A 905 -12.19 47.57 -4.38
N ARG A 906 -11.24 47.08 -5.20
CA ARG A 906 -10.12 47.93 -5.67
C ARG A 906 -10.56 49.10 -6.56
N GLN A 907 -11.64 48.95 -7.32
CA GLN A 907 -12.18 50.03 -8.17
C GLN A 907 -12.84 51.12 -7.34
N ILE A 908 -13.54 50.79 -6.25
CA ILE A 908 -14.15 51.74 -5.33
C ILE A 908 -13.09 52.64 -4.66
N THR A 909 -11.94 52.06 -4.26
CA THR A 909 -10.85 52.84 -3.63
C THR A 909 -10.12 53.78 -4.59
N THR A 910 -10.08 53.43 -5.88
CA THR A 910 -9.48 54.31 -6.92
C THR A 910 -10.39 55.45 -7.34
N GLU A 911 -11.69 55.21 -7.38
CA GLU A 911 -12.70 56.27 -7.67
C GLU A 911 -12.80 57.29 -6.50
N LEU A 912 -12.71 56.81 -5.25
CA LEU A 912 -12.68 57.70 -4.06
C LEU A 912 -11.43 58.57 -4.02
N ARG A 913 -10.27 58.07 -4.50
CA ARG A 913 -9.04 58.88 -4.61
C ARG A 913 -9.00 59.83 -5.79
N ALA A 914 -9.80 59.58 -6.83
CA ALA A 914 -9.93 60.50 -7.99
C ALA A 914 -10.95 61.63 -7.76
N GLY A 915 -11.88 61.45 -6.82
CA GLY A 915 -12.84 62.48 -6.41
C GLY A 915 -12.30 63.56 -5.44
N ASP A 916 -11.09 63.28 -4.84
CA ASP A 916 -10.40 64.23 -3.95
C ASP A 916 -9.28 65.03 -4.66
N ARG A 917 -9.28 65.11 -5.97
CA ARG A 917 -8.37 65.94 -6.78
C ARG A 917 -9.21 66.91 -7.66
#